data_1c0fb7c74f34973128914f61cc041c77
#
_entry.id   1c0fb7c74f34973128914f61cc041c77
#
_cell.length_a   1.000
_cell.length_b   1.000
_cell.length_c   1.000
_cell.angle_alpha   90.00
_cell.angle_beta   90.00
_cell.angle_gamma   90.00
#
_symmetry.space_group_name_H-M   'P 1'
#
loop_
_entity.id
_entity.type
_entity.pdbx_description
1 polymer ?
#
loop_
_entity_poly.entity_id
_entity_poly.type
_entity_poly.pdbx_seq_one_letter_code
_entity_poly.pdbx_strand_id
1 'polypeptide(L)'
;LLAGLLGAQDGSLEELQRLLRPSAPPPDGRYNATDRTWEDWLKRTGERPPEFAKMRSIPGLPDALEGVKTRAEWAKRRVELKALVERWLFGKMPPAPGNVRAVVTGERKEGRATVREVRLEFGPGHRATLRLELVIPEGKGPFPVFLTNHGVNRPWIYTAVRRGYIACVYHATDPRYLNGDDSDAWVEVYPEYDWSVLARWAWAASRAVDYLVTRPEVDAAKIGTTGHSRNGKSALLAAAMDERIGAVVPSSGNSGEVDPWRYTTEPFANESIELLTGAQSHWFHPRLRFFAGREDKLPVDQNTLLALVAPRGAMLYSGYAESAGNPFGFEQAYRDARRVYRWLGKEQNVWLHLRAGEHATSAGDVENFVDFFDSVFGRTVMPKLETWTHGYEYKGPQSRPAGKMGDREQVEWVLGEEPAGVKNLQLRRAPLEVSSVESWIAGVLRRPSMDVTVRERIAKEGMRWTEVPFGDGLKGDLFLPQAKGKYPVVVWLHGYTYQAGWSIMAPWASGGSVWRNDQRPSIPDLVKQGFAVFAFDQIGFGARVLDAKEFYRRYPRWSLMGKMVTDTRAAVEALGQTAELGDVYLMGYSLGGKVALLTAALDERVKGLAVVSGFDVLRAATADKGVEGIRHYSHLHGLLPRLGPYVDDPRSSPFDFDAAVRLTAGRPVLLIAPALDRYVRAADVAAAVKPLARAGLTVETPLDFNRFRRETQDRVFRWFAEVTGRSDR
;
A
#
# COMPACT_ATOMS: atom_id res chain seq x y z
N LEU A 1 6.28 29.48 -22.70
CA LEU A 1 6.23 28.05 -22.32
C LEU A 1 5.17 27.74 -21.25
N LEU A 2 4.85 28.67 -20.32
CA LEU A 2 3.81 28.48 -19.29
C LEU A 2 2.37 28.54 -19.82
N ALA A 3 2.10 29.22 -20.94
CA ALA A 3 0.76 29.37 -21.49
C ALA A 3 0.26 28.12 -22.26
N GLY A 4 1.15 27.22 -22.64
CA GLY A 4 0.80 25.95 -23.34
C GLY A 4 0.44 24.79 -22.41
N LEU A 5 0.76 24.88 -21.12
CA LEU A 5 0.55 23.79 -20.12
C LEU A 5 -0.79 23.87 -19.38
N LEU A 6 -1.48 25.02 -19.45
CA LEU A 6 -2.78 25.20 -18.78
C LEU A 6 -3.97 24.52 -19.52
N GLY A 7 -3.75 24.01 -20.74
CA GLY A 7 -4.79 23.33 -21.53
C GLY A 7 -4.76 21.80 -21.48
N ALA A 8 -3.78 21.18 -20.82
CA ALA A 8 -3.53 19.72 -20.88
C ALA A 8 -3.89 18.99 -19.56
N GLN A 9 -4.92 19.41 -18.84
CA GLN A 9 -5.27 18.82 -17.54
C GLN A 9 -6.37 17.74 -17.59
N ASP A 10 -6.91 17.45 -18.74
CA ASP A 10 -7.89 16.37 -18.88
C ASP A 10 -7.19 15.15 -19.49
N GLY A 11 -6.57 14.31 -18.63
CA GLY A 11 -5.90 13.07 -19.02
C GLY A 11 -6.59 12.37 -20.19
N SER A 12 -6.21 12.76 -21.40
CA SER A 12 -6.72 12.13 -22.60
C SER A 12 -6.27 10.67 -22.60
N LEU A 13 -6.98 9.80 -23.33
CA LEU A 13 -6.58 8.41 -23.45
C LEU A 13 -5.14 8.29 -23.98
N GLU A 14 -4.79 9.13 -24.95
CA GLU A 14 -3.48 9.19 -25.60
C GLU A 14 -2.39 9.58 -24.57
N GLU A 15 -2.70 10.47 -23.64
CA GLU A 15 -1.80 10.88 -22.57
C GLU A 15 -1.59 9.74 -21.57
N LEU A 16 -2.66 9.07 -21.15
CA LEU A 16 -2.58 7.90 -20.29
C LEU A 16 -1.79 6.76 -20.94
N GLN A 17 -2.02 6.46 -22.21
CA GLN A 17 -1.26 5.44 -22.94
C GLN A 17 0.23 5.76 -23.06
N ARG A 18 0.60 7.04 -23.15
CA ARG A 18 2.00 7.48 -23.14
C ARG A 18 2.65 7.36 -21.75
N LEU A 19 1.89 7.64 -20.68
CA LEU A 19 2.38 7.64 -19.31
C LEU A 19 2.45 6.25 -18.70
N LEU A 20 1.48 5.39 -19.02
CA LEU A 20 1.41 4.03 -18.51
C LEU A 20 2.22 3.08 -19.39
N ARG A 21 2.83 2.08 -18.76
CA ARG A 21 3.48 1.01 -19.52
C ARG A 21 2.45 0.19 -20.28
N PRO A 22 2.82 -0.41 -21.41
CA PRO A 22 1.98 -1.41 -22.06
C PRO A 22 1.60 -2.51 -21.08
N SER A 23 0.36 -2.97 -21.12
CA SER A 23 -0.07 -4.08 -20.27
C SER A 23 0.46 -5.42 -20.81
N ALA A 24 0.92 -6.27 -19.90
CA ALA A 24 1.35 -7.60 -20.25
C ALA A 24 0.12 -8.50 -20.53
N PRO A 25 0.18 -9.38 -21.53
CA PRO A 25 -0.84 -10.41 -21.70
C PRO A 25 -0.80 -11.37 -20.51
N PRO A 26 -1.95 -11.93 -20.10
CA PRO A 26 -1.97 -12.92 -19.03
C PRO A 26 -1.14 -14.16 -19.44
N PRO A 27 -0.54 -14.87 -18.46
CA PRO A 27 0.28 -16.04 -18.74
C PRO A 27 -0.43 -17.11 -19.57
N ASP A 28 -1.74 -17.25 -19.39
CA ASP A 28 -2.57 -18.27 -20.02
C ASP A 28 -3.29 -17.80 -21.28
N GLY A 29 -2.93 -16.63 -21.77
CA GLY A 29 -3.27 -16.19 -23.11
C GLY A 29 -4.54 -15.39 -23.28
N ARG A 30 -5.50 -15.37 -22.32
CA ARG A 30 -6.75 -14.64 -22.48
C ARG A 30 -7.08 -13.78 -21.26
N TYR A 31 -7.38 -12.54 -21.52
CA TYR A 31 -7.90 -11.58 -20.58
C TYR A 31 -9.40 -11.74 -20.37
N ASN A 32 -10.08 -11.89 -21.47
CA ASN A 32 -11.47 -12.36 -21.62
C ASN A 32 -11.55 -13.21 -22.90
N ALA A 33 -12.72 -13.48 -23.40
CA ALA A 33 -12.89 -14.30 -24.61
C ALA A 33 -12.13 -13.76 -25.84
N THR A 34 -11.87 -12.46 -25.91
CA THR A 34 -11.33 -11.78 -27.11
C THR A 34 -10.06 -10.98 -26.84
N ASP A 35 -9.92 -10.37 -25.70
CA ASP A 35 -8.84 -9.43 -25.41
C ASP A 35 -7.69 -10.10 -24.65
N ARG A 36 -6.47 -9.79 -25.02
CA ARG A 36 -5.25 -10.26 -24.34
C ARG A 36 -4.64 -9.19 -23.46
N THR A 37 -4.92 -7.92 -23.74
CA THR A 37 -4.32 -6.77 -23.06
C THR A 37 -5.35 -5.69 -22.81
N TRP A 38 -5.00 -4.70 -21.98
CA TRP A 38 -5.82 -3.51 -21.79
C TRP A 38 -6.00 -2.72 -23.09
N GLU A 39 -4.99 -2.70 -23.92
CA GLU A 39 -4.98 -2.03 -25.20
C GLU A 39 -5.96 -2.70 -26.18
N ASP A 40 -6.05 -4.03 -26.18
CA ASP A 40 -7.04 -4.79 -26.95
C ASP A 40 -8.45 -4.45 -26.49
N TRP A 41 -8.68 -4.43 -25.19
CA TRP A 41 -9.97 -4.05 -24.58
C TRP A 41 -10.40 -2.64 -24.98
N LEU A 42 -9.49 -1.65 -24.92
CA LEU A 42 -9.75 -0.28 -25.37
C LEU A 42 -10.14 -0.24 -26.85
N LYS A 43 -9.42 -0.98 -27.69
CA LYS A 43 -9.69 -1.05 -29.14
C LYS A 43 -11.07 -1.65 -29.42
N ARG A 44 -11.44 -2.70 -28.70
CA ARG A 44 -12.74 -3.37 -28.88
C ARG A 44 -13.91 -2.51 -28.38
N THR A 45 -13.76 -1.91 -27.21
CA THR A 45 -14.88 -1.21 -26.54
C THR A 45 -14.99 0.25 -26.93
N GLY A 46 -13.91 0.89 -27.37
CA GLY A 46 -13.85 2.33 -27.57
C GLY A 46 -14.01 3.14 -26.27
N GLU A 47 -13.90 2.49 -25.09
CA GLU A 47 -14.13 3.14 -23.82
C GLU A 47 -13.07 4.21 -23.54
N ARG A 48 -13.46 5.29 -22.92
CA ARG A 48 -12.62 6.44 -22.60
C ARG A 48 -12.47 6.59 -21.08
N PRO A 49 -11.36 7.19 -20.61
CA PRO A 49 -11.25 7.55 -19.20
C PRO A 49 -12.39 8.49 -18.78
N PRO A 50 -12.78 8.45 -17.51
CA PRO A 50 -13.75 9.41 -17.01
C PRO A 50 -13.18 10.83 -17.06
N GLU A 51 -14.07 11.83 -17.10
CA GLU A 51 -13.68 13.25 -17.01
C GLU A 51 -13.19 13.56 -15.58
N PHE A 52 -11.92 13.31 -15.31
CA PHE A 52 -11.34 13.43 -13.97
C PHE A 52 -11.51 14.83 -13.35
N ALA A 53 -11.54 15.88 -14.17
CA ALA A 53 -11.79 17.24 -13.70
C ALA A 53 -13.17 17.41 -13.04
N LYS A 54 -14.15 16.62 -13.45
CA LYS A 54 -15.51 16.60 -12.87
C LYS A 54 -15.67 15.63 -11.71
N MET A 55 -14.71 14.74 -11.50
CA MET A 55 -14.76 13.78 -10.39
C MET A 55 -14.25 14.42 -9.10
N ARG A 56 -14.98 14.16 -8.02
CA ARG A 56 -14.55 14.56 -6.68
C ARG A 56 -13.22 13.89 -6.33
N SER A 57 -12.28 14.66 -5.79
CA SER A 57 -11.09 14.12 -5.13
C SER A 57 -11.46 13.76 -3.69
N ILE A 58 -11.14 12.53 -3.28
CA ILE A 58 -11.44 12.02 -1.94
C ILE A 58 -10.11 11.90 -1.19
N PRO A 59 -9.84 12.81 -0.24
CA PRO A 59 -8.52 12.93 0.42
C PRO A 59 -8.19 11.82 1.42
N GLY A 60 -9.12 10.92 1.65
CA GLY A 60 -8.96 9.74 2.51
C GLY A 60 -9.67 8.55 1.91
N LEU A 61 -10.01 7.57 2.73
CA LEU A 61 -10.82 6.45 2.27
C LEU A 61 -12.25 6.90 1.96
N PRO A 62 -12.88 6.39 0.88
CA PRO A 62 -14.27 6.67 0.58
C PRO A 62 -15.17 6.24 1.74
N ASP A 63 -15.99 7.15 2.24
CA ASP A 63 -16.89 6.88 3.36
C ASP A 63 -18.08 6.00 2.93
N ALA A 64 -18.09 4.74 3.36
CA ALA A 64 -19.19 3.84 3.08
C ALA A 64 -20.51 4.32 3.73
N LEU A 65 -20.44 5.07 4.84
CA LEU A 65 -21.61 5.63 5.55
C LEU A 65 -21.95 7.06 5.13
N GLU A 66 -21.34 7.59 4.07
CA GLU A 66 -21.68 8.94 3.58
C GLU A 66 -23.19 9.07 3.30
N GLY A 67 -23.85 10.02 3.97
CA GLY A 67 -25.28 10.25 3.86
C GLY A 67 -26.19 9.21 4.55
N VAL A 68 -25.62 8.21 5.24
CA VAL A 68 -26.36 7.12 5.90
C VAL A 68 -26.64 7.46 7.37
N LYS A 69 -27.93 7.49 7.74
CA LYS A 69 -28.38 7.69 9.12
C LYS A 69 -29.20 6.51 9.66
N THR A 70 -29.85 5.75 8.78
CA THR A 70 -30.76 4.67 9.12
C THR A 70 -30.35 3.34 8.46
N ARG A 71 -30.87 2.22 9.00
CA ARG A 71 -30.65 0.89 8.41
C ARG A 71 -31.23 0.77 6.98
N ALA A 72 -32.33 1.44 6.70
CA ALA A 72 -32.93 1.45 5.37
C ALA A 72 -32.06 2.20 4.36
N GLU A 73 -31.48 3.33 4.75
CA GLU A 73 -30.50 4.05 3.91
C GLU A 73 -29.24 3.25 3.70
N TRP A 74 -28.77 2.53 4.72
CA TRP A 74 -27.64 1.61 4.58
C TRP A 74 -27.92 0.50 3.56
N ALA A 75 -29.11 -0.09 3.59
CA ALA A 75 -29.48 -1.11 2.61
C ALA A 75 -29.42 -0.57 1.16
N LYS A 76 -29.91 0.65 0.92
CA LYS A 76 -29.77 1.32 -0.40
C LYS A 76 -28.33 1.60 -0.74
N ARG A 77 -27.56 2.15 0.20
CA ARG A 77 -26.14 2.47 0.00
C ARG A 77 -25.32 1.24 -0.35
N ARG A 78 -25.59 0.09 0.25
CA ARG A 78 -24.94 -1.18 -0.09
C ARG A 78 -25.12 -1.56 -1.56
N VAL A 79 -26.32 -1.37 -2.12
CA VAL A 79 -26.60 -1.65 -3.54
C VAL A 79 -25.76 -0.72 -4.43
N GLU A 80 -25.72 0.56 -4.09
CA GLU A 80 -24.89 1.55 -4.83
C GLU A 80 -23.39 1.18 -4.75
N LEU A 81 -22.89 0.83 -3.57
CA LEU A 81 -21.49 0.46 -3.36
C LEU A 81 -21.13 -0.82 -4.14
N LYS A 82 -22.01 -1.84 -4.14
CA LYS A 82 -21.82 -3.04 -4.97
C LYS A 82 -21.70 -2.69 -6.47
N ALA A 83 -22.60 -1.84 -6.96
CA ALA A 83 -22.57 -1.40 -8.36
C ALA A 83 -21.29 -0.62 -8.72
N LEU A 84 -20.78 0.22 -7.79
CA LEU A 84 -19.52 0.94 -7.99
C LEU A 84 -18.31 -0.01 -7.99
N VAL A 85 -18.29 -1.01 -7.10
CA VAL A 85 -17.24 -2.04 -7.05
C VAL A 85 -17.23 -2.86 -8.34
N GLU A 86 -18.40 -3.28 -8.82
CA GLU A 86 -18.50 -3.98 -10.11
C GLU A 86 -18.04 -3.07 -11.27
N ARG A 87 -18.51 -1.83 -11.31
CA ARG A 87 -18.16 -0.92 -12.40
C ARG A 87 -16.67 -0.67 -12.54
N TRP A 88 -16.00 -0.36 -11.43
CA TRP A 88 -14.65 0.18 -11.45
C TRP A 88 -13.55 -0.83 -11.15
N LEU A 89 -13.85 -1.86 -10.33
CA LEU A 89 -12.81 -2.77 -9.85
C LEU A 89 -12.85 -4.15 -10.53
N PHE A 90 -14.04 -4.76 -10.69
CA PHE A 90 -14.10 -6.19 -11.00
C PHE A 90 -14.93 -6.58 -12.23
N GLY A 91 -15.75 -5.66 -12.74
CA GLY A 91 -16.76 -5.97 -13.77
C GLY A 91 -18.04 -6.56 -13.19
N LYS A 92 -19.12 -6.48 -13.94
CA LYS A 92 -20.44 -6.94 -13.51
C LYS A 92 -20.50 -8.46 -13.50
N MET A 93 -20.88 -9.03 -12.37
CA MET A 93 -21.09 -10.47 -12.22
C MET A 93 -22.48 -10.89 -12.69
N PRO A 94 -22.62 -12.11 -13.29
CA PRO A 94 -23.92 -12.67 -13.59
C PRO A 94 -24.77 -12.86 -12.33
N PRO A 95 -26.10 -12.77 -12.41
CA PRO A 95 -26.98 -13.18 -11.32
C PRO A 95 -26.81 -14.67 -11.01
N ALA A 96 -27.33 -15.11 -9.87
CA ALA A 96 -27.39 -16.52 -9.55
C ALA A 96 -28.17 -17.27 -10.64
N PRO A 97 -27.62 -18.37 -11.21
CA PRO A 97 -28.22 -19.04 -12.37
C PRO A 97 -29.57 -19.74 -12.07
N GLY A 98 -29.85 -20.03 -10.79
CA GLY A 98 -31.10 -20.66 -10.35
C GLY A 98 -31.29 -22.13 -10.78
N ASN A 99 -30.36 -22.68 -11.55
CA ASN A 99 -30.46 -24.04 -12.12
C ASN A 99 -29.22 -24.91 -11.81
N VAL A 100 -28.61 -24.73 -10.62
CA VAL A 100 -27.42 -25.48 -10.23
C VAL A 100 -27.81 -26.96 -10.01
N ARG A 101 -27.17 -27.86 -10.79
CA ARG A 101 -27.26 -29.29 -10.66
C ARG A 101 -25.92 -29.83 -10.15
N ALA A 102 -25.95 -30.71 -9.18
CA ALA A 102 -24.76 -31.35 -8.62
C ALA A 102 -24.69 -32.85 -9.00
N VAL A 103 -23.50 -33.24 -9.44
CA VAL A 103 -23.18 -34.65 -9.75
C VAL A 103 -22.02 -35.06 -8.86
N VAL A 104 -22.23 -36.05 -7.99
CA VAL A 104 -21.14 -36.68 -7.22
C VAL A 104 -20.32 -37.52 -8.18
N THR A 105 -19.07 -37.19 -8.37
CA THR A 105 -18.15 -37.86 -9.31
C THR A 105 -17.25 -38.87 -8.63
N GLY A 106 -17.09 -38.78 -7.32
CA GLY A 106 -16.30 -39.70 -6.53
C GLY A 106 -16.52 -39.53 -5.04
N GLU A 107 -16.33 -40.62 -4.31
CA GLU A 107 -16.29 -40.60 -2.84
C GLU A 107 -15.26 -41.62 -2.34
N ARG A 108 -14.43 -41.20 -1.38
CA ARG A 108 -13.41 -42.05 -0.76
C ARG A 108 -13.21 -41.72 0.71
N LYS A 109 -12.63 -42.64 1.45
CA LYS A 109 -12.16 -42.39 2.80
C LYS A 109 -10.71 -41.89 2.76
N GLU A 110 -10.43 -40.90 3.59
CA GLU A 110 -9.08 -40.39 3.82
C GLU A 110 -8.89 -40.22 5.33
N GLY A 111 -8.26 -41.20 5.96
CA GLY A 111 -8.27 -41.34 7.41
C GLY A 111 -9.69 -41.50 7.94
N ARG A 112 -10.08 -40.64 8.89
CA ARG A 112 -11.44 -40.63 9.46
C ARG A 112 -12.42 -39.74 8.68
N ALA A 113 -11.93 -38.93 7.73
CA ALA A 113 -12.76 -38.05 6.91
C ALA A 113 -13.32 -38.77 5.68
N THR A 114 -14.41 -38.25 5.14
CA THR A 114 -14.93 -38.65 3.82
C THR A 114 -14.61 -37.51 2.84
N VAL A 115 -13.92 -37.87 1.76
CA VAL A 115 -13.66 -36.93 0.64
C VAL A 115 -14.70 -37.21 -0.44
N ARG A 116 -15.47 -36.20 -0.79
CA ARG A 116 -16.48 -36.22 -1.84
C ARG A 116 -16.14 -35.25 -2.94
N GLU A 117 -16.07 -35.76 -4.16
CA GLU A 117 -15.84 -34.95 -5.36
C GLU A 117 -17.20 -34.68 -6.02
N VAL A 118 -17.46 -33.41 -6.34
CA VAL A 118 -18.72 -32.97 -6.92
C VAL A 118 -18.45 -32.09 -8.12
N ARG A 119 -19.18 -32.33 -9.21
CA ARG A 119 -19.24 -31.42 -10.34
C ARG A 119 -20.59 -30.71 -10.33
N LEU A 120 -20.55 -29.40 -10.25
CA LEU A 120 -21.71 -28.54 -10.47
C LEU A 120 -21.86 -28.26 -11.96
N GLU A 121 -23.09 -28.23 -12.44
CA GLU A 121 -23.47 -27.86 -13.80
C GLU A 121 -24.56 -26.81 -13.69
N PHE A 122 -24.42 -25.67 -14.39
CA PHE A 122 -25.33 -24.54 -14.24
C PHE A 122 -25.29 -23.58 -15.44
N GLY A 123 -26.11 -22.54 -15.35
CA GLY A 123 -26.19 -21.47 -16.36
C GLY A 123 -26.92 -21.88 -17.62
N PRO A 124 -26.76 -21.15 -18.73
CA PRO A 124 -27.44 -21.42 -19.99
C PRO A 124 -27.16 -22.86 -20.48
N GLY A 125 -28.22 -23.68 -20.52
CA GLY A 125 -28.11 -25.09 -20.94
C GLY A 125 -27.19 -25.97 -20.09
N HIS A 126 -26.94 -25.60 -18.82
CA HIS A 126 -26.00 -26.26 -17.92
C HIS A 126 -24.56 -26.36 -18.49
N ARG A 127 -24.13 -25.40 -19.30
CA ARG A 127 -22.82 -25.41 -19.97
C ARG A 127 -21.67 -24.98 -19.07
N ALA A 128 -21.93 -24.19 -18.02
CA ALA A 128 -20.93 -23.86 -17.03
C ALA A 128 -20.77 -25.03 -16.05
N THR A 129 -19.53 -25.33 -15.70
CA THR A 129 -19.21 -26.35 -14.70
C THR A 129 -18.29 -25.80 -13.63
N LEU A 130 -18.35 -26.41 -12.43
CA LEU A 130 -17.45 -26.13 -11.34
C LEU A 130 -17.20 -27.40 -10.54
N ARG A 131 -15.95 -27.80 -10.40
CA ARG A 131 -15.56 -28.93 -9.54
C ARG A 131 -15.42 -28.48 -8.10
N LEU A 132 -15.86 -29.28 -7.17
CA LEU A 132 -15.70 -29.13 -5.74
C LEU A 132 -15.08 -30.40 -5.15
N GLU A 133 -14.20 -30.20 -4.17
CA GLU A 133 -13.76 -31.26 -3.27
C GLU A 133 -14.25 -30.92 -1.85
N LEU A 134 -15.05 -31.79 -1.25
CA LEU A 134 -15.49 -31.66 0.12
C LEU A 134 -14.76 -32.70 0.99
N VAL A 135 -14.12 -32.24 2.05
CA VAL A 135 -13.54 -33.09 3.09
C VAL A 135 -14.43 -32.98 4.33
N ILE A 136 -15.22 -34.04 4.55
CA ILE A 136 -16.28 -34.12 5.55
C ILE A 136 -15.73 -34.82 6.79
N PRO A 137 -15.71 -34.17 7.99
CA PRO A 137 -15.27 -34.82 9.22
C PRO A 137 -16.18 -36.00 9.61
N GLU A 138 -15.64 -36.90 10.42
CA GLU A 138 -16.46 -37.94 11.07
C GLU A 138 -17.40 -37.29 12.10
N GLY A 139 -18.61 -37.84 12.22
CA GLY A 139 -19.60 -37.41 13.23
C GLY A 139 -20.95 -37.07 12.63
N LYS A 140 -21.82 -36.53 13.49
CA LYS A 140 -23.17 -36.11 13.09
C LYS A 140 -23.14 -34.58 12.92
N GLY A 141 -23.43 -34.10 11.68
CA GLY A 141 -23.63 -32.70 11.40
C GLY A 141 -24.88 -32.09 12.08
N PRO A 142 -25.29 -30.87 11.76
CA PRO A 142 -24.67 -30.10 10.68
C PRO A 142 -23.32 -29.48 11.09
N PHE A 143 -22.37 -29.42 10.16
CA PHE A 143 -21.04 -28.91 10.34
C PHE A 143 -20.89 -27.48 9.74
N PRO A 144 -20.14 -26.58 10.34
CA PRO A 144 -19.73 -25.33 9.70
C PRO A 144 -18.83 -25.64 8.50
N VAL A 145 -18.67 -24.67 7.60
CA VAL A 145 -17.89 -24.81 6.37
C VAL A 145 -16.66 -23.89 6.39
N PHE A 146 -15.53 -24.49 6.01
CA PHE A 146 -14.30 -23.79 5.64
C PHE A 146 -14.17 -23.81 4.12
N LEU A 147 -14.53 -22.72 3.45
CA LEU A 147 -14.55 -22.57 2.00
C LEU A 147 -13.27 -21.93 1.49
N THR A 148 -12.63 -22.53 0.47
CA THR A 148 -11.43 -21.96 -0.14
C THR A 148 -11.28 -22.44 -1.58
N ASN A 149 -10.59 -21.64 -2.42
CA ASN A 149 -10.14 -22.07 -3.74
C ASN A 149 -8.65 -22.49 -3.75
N HIS A 150 -8.01 -22.52 -2.60
CA HIS A 150 -6.59 -22.83 -2.46
C HIS A 150 -6.38 -24.30 -2.05
N GLY A 151 -6.40 -25.18 -3.03
CA GLY A 151 -6.32 -26.62 -2.82
C GLY A 151 -4.90 -27.20 -2.70
N VAL A 152 -3.85 -26.38 -2.84
CA VAL A 152 -2.45 -26.86 -2.87
C VAL A 152 -2.00 -27.37 -1.52
N ASN A 153 -2.48 -26.78 -0.42
CA ASN A 153 -2.04 -27.09 0.92
C ASN A 153 -3.08 -27.90 1.69
N ARG A 154 -3.08 -29.20 1.49
CA ARG A 154 -3.91 -30.16 2.27
C ARG A 154 -3.82 -29.93 3.80
N PRO A 155 -2.65 -29.61 4.40
CA PRO A 155 -2.58 -29.29 5.83
C PRO A 155 -3.52 -28.19 6.29
N TRP A 156 -3.80 -27.17 5.46
CA TRP A 156 -4.76 -26.12 5.80
C TRP A 156 -6.17 -26.66 5.96
N ILE A 157 -6.60 -27.46 4.99
CA ILE A 157 -7.92 -28.06 4.98
C ILE A 157 -8.10 -28.96 6.20
N TYR A 158 -7.08 -29.77 6.53
CA TYR A 158 -7.14 -30.69 7.66
C TYR A 158 -7.12 -29.98 9.02
N THR A 159 -6.54 -28.81 9.14
CA THR A 159 -6.70 -27.99 10.33
C THR A 159 -8.17 -27.68 10.60
N ALA A 160 -8.93 -27.26 9.59
CA ALA A 160 -10.35 -27.01 9.72
C ALA A 160 -11.16 -28.29 9.96
N VAL A 161 -10.87 -29.37 9.23
CA VAL A 161 -11.55 -30.67 9.36
C VAL A 161 -11.38 -31.25 10.77
N ARG A 162 -10.15 -31.20 11.32
CA ARG A 162 -9.86 -31.63 12.70
C ARG A 162 -10.67 -30.82 13.73
N ARG A 163 -11.00 -29.57 13.43
CA ARG A 163 -11.81 -28.67 14.26
C ARG A 163 -13.32 -28.84 13.99
N GLY A 164 -13.72 -29.85 13.19
CA GLY A 164 -15.12 -30.20 12.91
C GLY A 164 -15.78 -29.30 11.86
N TYR A 165 -15.02 -28.79 10.89
CA TYR A 165 -15.53 -28.11 9.71
C TYR A 165 -15.57 -29.06 8.51
N ILE A 166 -16.58 -28.92 7.66
CA ILE A 166 -16.44 -29.39 6.28
C ILE A 166 -15.51 -28.45 5.56
N ALA A 167 -14.39 -28.93 5.03
CA ALA A 167 -13.60 -28.16 4.12
C ALA A 167 -14.14 -28.32 2.70
N CYS A 168 -14.44 -27.21 2.03
CA CYS A 168 -14.86 -27.20 0.63
C CYS A 168 -13.83 -26.43 -0.20
N VAL A 169 -13.16 -27.13 -1.12
CA VAL A 169 -12.26 -26.55 -2.11
C VAL A 169 -12.99 -26.49 -3.44
N TYR A 170 -13.11 -25.28 -4.02
CA TYR A 170 -13.67 -25.08 -5.35
C TYR A 170 -12.58 -24.78 -6.38
N HIS A 171 -12.74 -25.30 -7.61
CA HIS A 171 -11.72 -25.27 -8.66
C HIS A 171 -11.85 -24.01 -9.53
N ALA A 172 -11.65 -22.84 -8.94
CA ALA A 172 -11.59 -21.56 -9.63
C ALA A 172 -10.46 -20.74 -9.01
N THR A 173 -9.25 -20.91 -9.52
CA THR A 173 -8.02 -20.28 -9.07
C THR A 173 -7.00 -20.28 -10.20
N ASP A 174 -5.83 -19.69 -9.98
CA ASP A 174 -4.73 -19.70 -10.95
C ASP A 174 -4.46 -21.13 -11.47
N PRO A 175 -4.49 -21.33 -12.78
CA PRO A 175 -4.34 -22.66 -13.39
C PRO A 175 -3.00 -23.33 -13.11
N ARG A 176 -2.00 -22.58 -12.63
CA ARG A 176 -0.72 -23.15 -12.17
C ARG A 176 -0.85 -23.97 -10.89
N TYR A 177 -1.96 -23.85 -10.17
CA TYR A 177 -2.23 -24.68 -9.01
C TYR A 177 -2.91 -25.99 -9.41
N LEU A 178 -2.75 -27.03 -8.58
CA LEU A 178 -3.20 -28.38 -8.89
C LEU A 178 -4.70 -28.51 -9.13
N ASN A 179 -5.51 -27.65 -8.54
CA ASN A 179 -6.96 -27.69 -8.71
C ASN A 179 -7.47 -26.98 -9.99
N GLY A 180 -6.63 -26.15 -10.65
CA GLY A 180 -6.96 -25.50 -11.92
C GLY A 180 -8.08 -24.47 -11.84
N ASP A 181 -8.48 -23.94 -12.99
CA ASP A 181 -9.53 -22.93 -13.11
C ASP A 181 -10.66 -23.37 -14.06
N ASP A 182 -11.78 -23.81 -13.50
CA ASP A 182 -12.96 -24.16 -14.29
C ASP A 182 -13.70 -22.92 -14.83
N SER A 183 -13.42 -21.72 -14.22
CA SER A 183 -14.10 -20.49 -14.57
C SER A 183 -13.62 -19.86 -15.89
N ASP A 184 -12.50 -20.31 -16.44
CA ASP A 184 -12.01 -19.82 -17.72
C ASP A 184 -12.96 -20.10 -18.88
N ALA A 185 -13.63 -21.26 -18.87
CA ALA A 185 -14.65 -21.62 -19.85
C ALA A 185 -15.91 -20.76 -19.77
N TRP A 186 -16.13 -20.05 -18.66
CA TRP A 186 -17.38 -19.28 -18.46
C TRP A 186 -17.44 -18.02 -19.29
N VAL A 187 -16.32 -17.52 -19.80
CA VAL A 187 -16.31 -16.38 -20.73
C VAL A 187 -17.08 -16.67 -22.03
N GLU A 188 -17.15 -17.97 -22.43
CA GLU A 188 -17.92 -18.43 -23.60
C GLU A 188 -19.38 -18.74 -23.25
N VAL A 189 -19.66 -19.00 -21.97
CA VAL A 189 -21.03 -19.28 -21.49
C VAL A 189 -21.79 -18.00 -21.16
N TYR A 190 -21.09 -16.97 -20.73
CA TYR A 190 -21.62 -15.66 -20.34
C TYR A 190 -20.94 -14.52 -21.13
N PRO A 191 -21.02 -14.52 -22.47
CA PRO A 191 -20.28 -13.59 -23.32
C PRO A 191 -20.70 -12.13 -23.16
N GLU A 192 -21.88 -11.88 -22.58
CA GLU A 192 -22.39 -10.53 -22.31
C GLU A 192 -21.78 -9.87 -21.05
N TYR A 193 -20.99 -10.62 -20.27
CA TYR A 193 -20.35 -10.12 -19.06
C TYR A 193 -18.85 -9.87 -19.28
N ASP A 194 -18.42 -8.62 -19.07
CA ASP A 194 -17.02 -8.20 -19.16
C ASP A 194 -16.42 -8.14 -17.74
N TRP A 195 -16.27 -9.28 -17.12
CA TRP A 195 -15.86 -9.45 -15.74
C TRP A 195 -14.45 -10.03 -15.60
N SER A 196 -13.74 -9.56 -14.59
CA SER A 196 -12.36 -9.98 -14.33
C SER A 196 -12.26 -11.41 -13.84
N VAL A 197 -11.04 -11.98 -13.89
CA VAL A 197 -10.76 -13.31 -13.33
C VAL A 197 -11.09 -13.37 -11.84
N LEU A 198 -10.74 -12.35 -11.05
CA LEU A 198 -11.06 -12.33 -9.62
C LEU A 198 -12.58 -12.31 -9.37
N ALA A 199 -13.35 -11.63 -10.22
CA ALA A 199 -14.81 -11.69 -10.16
C ALA A 199 -15.35 -13.09 -10.45
N ARG A 200 -14.77 -13.79 -11.45
CA ARG A 200 -15.16 -15.20 -11.75
C ARG A 200 -14.87 -16.11 -10.57
N TRP A 201 -13.69 -16.01 -9.95
CA TRP A 201 -13.36 -16.83 -8.78
C TRP A 201 -14.25 -16.51 -7.57
N ALA A 202 -14.58 -15.24 -7.34
CA ALA A 202 -15.52 -14.85 -6.29
C ALA A 202 -16.94 -15.39 -6.57
N TRP A 203 -17.39 -15.32 -7.82
CA TRP A 203 -18.69 -15.86 -8.23
C TRP A 203 -18.74 -17.40 -8.15
N ALA A 204 -17.60 -18.08 -8.38
CA ALA A 204 -17.46 -19.53 -8.16
C ALA A 204 -17.69 -19.92 -6.70
N ALA A 205 -17.18 -19.13 -5.74
CA ALA A 205 -17.47 -19.34 -4.33
C ALA A 205 -18.98 -19.33 -4.06
N SER A 206 -19.72 -18.40 -4.65
CA SER A 206 -21.18 -18.33 -4.54
C SER A 206 -21.86 -19.57 -5.15
N ARG A 207 -21.33 -20.11 -6.24
CA ARG A 207 -21.86 -21.38 -6.83
C ARG A 207 -21.61 -22.57 -5.91
N ALA A 208 -20.43 -22.62 -5.26
CA ALA A 208 -20.19 -23.63 -4.23
C ALA A 208 -21.18 -23.48 -3.06
N VAL A 209 -21.46 -22.24 -2.62
CA VAL A 209 -22.45 -21.95 -1.57
C VAL A 209 -23.85 -22.39 -2.01
N ASP A 210 -24.26 -22.20 -3.28
CA ASP A 210 -25.56 -22.69 -3.79
C ASP A 210 -25.75 -24.18 -3.54
N TYR A 211 -24.70 -24.98 -3.71
CA TYR A 211 -24.71 -26.40 -3.41
C TYR A 211 -24.69 -26.69 -1.90
N LEU A 212 -23.78 -26.06 -1.18
CA LEU A 212 -23.55 -26.34 0.24
C LEU A 212 -24.79 -26.10 1.08
N VAL A 213 -25.55 -25.01 0.84
CA VAL A 213 -26.77 -24.71 1.61
C VAL A 213 -27.92 -25.73 1.38
N THR A 214 -27.81 -26.56 0.38
CA THR A 214 -28.79 -27.64 0.13
C THR A 214 -28.45 -28.94 0.88
N ARG A 215 -27.29 -29.03 1.52
CA ARG A 215 -26.79 -30.26 2.12
C ARG A 215 -27.20 -30.36 3.58
N PRO A 216 -27.82 -31.49 4.01
CA PRO A 216 -28.27 -31.67 5.40
C PRO A 216 -27.11 -31.74 6.39
N GLU A 217 -25.90 -32.10 5.95
CA GLU A 217 -24.69 -32.14 6.75
C GLU A 217 -24.04 -30.77 6.97
N VAL A 218 -24.51 -29.70 6.30
CA VAL A 218 -23.94 -28.34 6.34
C VAL A 218 -24.77 -27.45 7.23
N ASP A 219 -24.12 -26.74 8.14
CA ASP A 219 -24.70 -25.59 8.85
C ASP A 219 -24.64 -24.35 7.93
N ALA A 220 -25.71 -24.11 7.20
CA ALA A 220 -25.81 -23.03 6.22
C ALA A 220 -25.63 -21.62 6.82
N ALA A 221 -25.76 -21.44 8.15
CA ALA A 221 -25.52 -20.19 8.84
C ALA A 221 -24.04 -19.96 9.19
N LYS A 222 -23.18 -20.99 8.99
CA LYS A 222 -21.78 -20.97 9.43
C LYS A 222 -20.83 -21.30 8.30
N ILE A 223 -20.83 -20.50 7.24
CA ILE A 223 -19.92 -20.64 6.10
C ILE A 223 -18.84 -19.56 6.23
N GLY A 224 -17.58 -19.96 6.48
CA GLY A 224 -16.41 -19.11 6.48
C GLY A 224 -15.58 -19.31 5.22
N THR A 225 -15.06 -18.21 4.63
CA THR A 225 -14.20 -18.29 3.44
C THR A 225 -12.83 -17.69 3.70
N THR A 226 -11.81 -18.23 3.06
CA THR A 226 -10.44 -17.71 3.10
C THR A 226 -9.69 -17.99 1.81
N GLY A 227 -8.62 -17.27 1.59
CA GLY A 227 -7.66 -17.48 0.52
C GLY A 227 -6.38 -16.72 0.80
N HIS A 228 -5.29 -17.15 0.18
CA HIS A 228 -3.99 -16.50 0.28
C HIS A 228 -3.68 -15.73 -1.00
N SER A 229 -3.05 -14.54 -0.86
CA SER A 229 -2.61 -13.73 -1.98
C SER A 229 -3.80 -13.35 -2.89
N ARG A 230 -3.72 -13.56 -4.20
CA ARG A 230 -4.82 -13.32 -5.15
C ARG A 230 -6.11 -14.09 -4.80
N ASN A 231 -5.99 -15.25 -4.17
CA ASN A 231 -7.14 -16.00 -3.68
C ASN A 231 -7.80 -15.29 -2.47
N GLY A 232 -7.04 -14.54 -1.67
CA GLY A 232 -7.56 -13.66 -0.62
C GLY A 232 -8.37 -12.50 -1.20
N LYS A 233 -7.89 -11.91 -2.32
CA LYS A 233 -8.65 -10.88 -3.05
C LYS A 233 -10.02 -11.40 -3.49
N SER A 234 -10.08 -12.61 -4.05
CA SER A 234 -11.35 -13.21 -4.48
C SER A 234 -12.23 -13.66 -3.31
N ALA A 235 -11.66 -14.13 -2.20
CA ALA A 235 -12.40 -14.50 -1.00
C ALA A 235 -13.12 -13.29 -0.36
N LEU A 236 -12.43 -12.15 -0.26
CA LEU A 236 -13.03 -10.91 0.23
C LEU A 236 -14.16 -10.43 -0.69
N LEU A 237 -13.94 -10.44 -2.00
CA LEU A 237 -14.96 -10.09 -2.98
C LEU A 237 -16.17 -11.02 -2.89
N ALA A 238 -15.97 -12.33 -2.77
CA ALA A 238 -17.05 -13.31 -2.61
C ALA A 238 -17.90 -12.98 -1.38
N ALA A 239 -17.28 -12.75 -0.22
CA ALA A 239 -18.00 -12.40 0.99
C ALA A 239 -18.70 -11.02 0.89
N ALA A 240 -18.12 -10.05 0.19
CA ALA A 240 -18.76 -8.76 -0.04
C ALA A 240 -20.03 -8.86 -0.89
N MET A 241 -20.05 -9.78 -1.88
CA MET A 241 -21.15 -9.93 -2.83
C MET A 241 -22.20 -10.95 -2.40
N ASP A 242 -21.82 -12.00 -1.68
CA ASP A 242 -22.72 -13.07 -1.22
C ASP A 242 -22.91 -13.03 0.31
N GLU A 243 -24.10 -12.67 0.74
CA GLU A 243 -24.43 -12.48 2.16
C GLU A 243 -24.57 -13.80 2.95
N ARG A 244 -24.62 -14.96 2.26
CA ARG A 244 -24.64 -16.29 2.89
C ARG A 244 -23.27 -16.69 3.46
N ILE A 245 -22.19 -16.05 3.01
CA ILE A 245 -20.85 -16.23 3.59
C ILE A 245 -20.79 -15.45 4.90
N GLY A 246 -20.80 -16.16 6.02
CA GLY A 246 -20.91 -15.60 7.37
C GLY A 246 -19.62 -14.97 7.92
N ALA A 247 -18.44 -15.38 7.39
CA ALA A 247 -17.15 -14.82 7.80
C ALA A 247 -16.12 -14.94 6.68
N VAL A 248 -15.13 -14.03 6.69
CA VAL A 248 -14.01 -14.05 5.74
C VAL A 248 -12.67 -13.72 6.42
N VAL A 249 -11.64 -14.44 6.02
CA VAL A 249 -10.24 -14.12 6.34
C VAL A 249 -9.48 -13.99 5.02
N PRO A 250 -9.45 -12.79 4.42
CA PRO A 250 -8.51 -12.51 3.34
C PRO A 250 -7.09 -12.51 3.91
N SER A 251 -6.15 -13.21 3.27
CA SER A 251 -4.80 -13.39 3.80
C SER A 251 -3.72 -12.98 2.82
N SER A 252 -2.93 -11.99 3.19
CA SER A 252 -1.76 -11.52 2.42
C SER A 252 -2.07 -11.19 0.95
N GLY A 253 -3.27 -10.74 0.66
CA GLY A 253 -3.66 -10.34 -0.70
C GLY A 253 -3.23 -8.91 -1.04
N ASN A 254 -2.76 -8.15 -0.08
CA ASN A 254 -2.19 -6.82 -0.23
C ASN A 254 -3.12 -5.83 -0.94
N SER A 255 -2.59 -5.01 -1.87
CA SER A 255 -3.39 -4.06 -2.65
C SER A 255 -4.44 -4.78 -3.50
N GLY A 256 -5.65 -4.26 -3.52
CA GLY A 256 -6.78 -4.90 -4.19
C GLY A 256 -7.47 -5.99 -3.37
N GLU A 257 -6.97 -6.30 -2.16
CA GLU A 257 -7.65 -7.10 -1.14
C GLU A 257 -8.12 -6.20 -0.01
N VAL A 258 -7.26 -5.94 0.97
CA VAL A 258 -7.52 -5.11 2.15
C VAL A 258 -6.73 -3.80 2.10
N ASP A 259 -5.52 -3.83 1.54
CA ASP A 259 -4.66 -2.67 1.43
C ASP A 259 -5.23 -1.68 0.39
N PRO A 260 -5.65 -0.48 0.82
CA PRO A 260 -6.31 0.46 -0.06
C PRO A 260 -5.36 1.02 -1.13
N TRP A 261 -5.87 1.19 -2.34
CA TRP A 261 -5.14 1.79 -3.46
C TRP A 261 -4.57 3.17 -3.14
N ARG A 262 -5.25 3.95 -2.30
CA ARG A 262 -4.82 5.29 -1.88
C ARG A 262 -3.54 5.30 -1.08
N TYR A 263 -3.23 4.20 -0.39
CA TYR A 263 -2.03 4.04 0.43
C TYR A 263 -0.92 3.23 -0.24
N THR A 264 -1.09 2.90 -1.51
CA THR A 264 0.00 2.45 -2.37
C THR A 264 0.79 3.67 -2.83
N THR A 265 1.67 4.17 -1.98
CA THR A 265 2.31 5.47 -2.17
C THR A 265 3.48 5.44 -3.11
N GLU A 266 4.13 4.28 -3.23
CA GLU A 266 5.38 4.16 -3.96
C GLU A 266 5.30 2.99 -4.95
N PRO A 267 5.54 3.22 -6.26
CA PRO A 267 5.60 2.13 -7.25
C PRO A 267 6.61 1.04 -6.90
N PHE A 268 7.49 1.32 -5.95
CA PHE A 268 8.59 0.44 -5.54
C PHE A 268 8.27 -0.42 -4.31
N ALA A 269 7.33 0.01 -3.47
CA ALA A 269 7.05 -0.65 -2.19
C ALA A 269 5.80 -1.51 -2.22
N ASN A 270 4.78 -1.10 -3.00
CA ASN A 270 3.45 -1.71 -2.98
C ASN A 270 2.95 -2.06 -4.39
N GLU A 271 1.94 -2.91 -4.44
CA GLU A 271 1.20 -3.23 -5.66
C GLU A 271 0.26 -2.05 -6.02
N SER A 272 0.75 -1.04 -6.76
CA SER A 272 -0.08 0.07 -7.24
C SER A 272 -1.06 -0.36 -8.32
N ILE A 273 -2.09 0.48 -8.61
CA ILE A 273 -3.00 0.24 -9.74
C ILE A 273 -2.20 0.10 -11.05
N GLU A 274 -1.24 0.99 -11.31
CA GLU A 274 -0.41 0.90 -12.52
C GLU A 274 0.30 -0.45 -12.62
N LEU A 275 0.91 -0.88 -11.51
CA LEU A 275 1.69 -2.12 -11.48
C LEU A 275 0.80 -3.35 -11.69
N LEU A 276 -0.26 -3.50 -10.90
CA LEU A 276 -1.11 -4.68 -10.98
C LEU A 276 -1.86 -4.77 -12.29
N THR A 277 -2.47 -3.67 -12.75
CA THR A 277 -3.22 -3.67 -14.02
C THR A 277 -2.30 -3.74 -15.25
N GLY A 278 -1.02 -3.41 -15.09
CA GLY A 278 0.00 -3.61 -16.13
C GLY A 278 0.51 -5.04 -16.21
N ALA A 279 0.81 -5.64 -15.07
CA ALA A 279 1.46 -6.95 -15.00
C ALA A 279 0.48 -8.13 -14.88
N GLN A 280 -0.70 -7.89 -14.29
CA GLN A 280 -1.78 -8.85 -14.08
C GLN A 280 -3.09 -8.26 -14.63
N SER A 281 -3.08 -7.90 -15.90
CA SER A 281 -4.16 -7.16 -16.56
C SER A 281 -5.55 -7.82 -16.43
N HIS A 282 -5.59 -9.13 -16.23
CA HIS A 282 -6.82 -9.94 -16.12
C HIS A 282 -7.42 -10.02 -14.70
N TRP A 283 -6.68 -9.60 -13.64
CA TRP A 283 -7.19 -9.74 -12.27
C TRP A 283 -8.33 -8.77 -11.95
N PHE A 284 -8.24 -7.55 -12.47
CA PHE A 284 -9.24 -6.50 -12.25
C PHE A 284 -9.90 -6.10 -13.56
N HIS A 285 -11.02 -5.40 -13.46
CA HIS A 285 -11.65 -4.84 -14.65
C HIS A 285 -10.75 -3.74 -15.26
N PRO A 286 -10.62 -3.67 -16.60
CA PRO A 286 -9.78 -2.70 -17.30
C PRO A 286 -10.00 -1.24 -16.92
N ARG A 287 -11.21 -0.86 -16.51
CA ARG A 287 -11.54 0.50 -16.06
C ARG A 287 -10.72 0.95 -14.86
N LEU A 288 -10.29 0.02 -13.99
CA LEU A 288 -9.43 0.36 -12.85
C LEU A 288 -8.15 1.05 -13.31
N ARG A 289 -7.58 0.63 -14.44
CA ARG A 289 -6.33 1.18 -14.96
C ARG A 289 -6.40 2.67 -15.31
N PHE A 290 -7.57 3.21 -15.60
CA PHE A 290 -7.74 4.64 -15.79
C PHE A 290 -7.36 5.47 -14.54
N PHE A 291 -7.47 4.87 -13.37
CA PHE A 291 -7.18 5.53 -12.09
C PHE A 291 -5.72 5.40 -11.63
N ALA A 292 -4.84 4.80 -12.43
CA ALA A 292 -3.42 4.75 -12.12
C ALA A 292 -2.86 6.18 -11.94
N GLY A 293 -2.24 6.43 -10.77
CA GLY A 293 -1.75 7.76 -10.39
C GLY A 293 -2.83 8.78 -10.00
N ARG A 294 -4.11 8.38 -10.03
CA ARG A 294 -5.29 9.20 -9.71
C ARG A 294 -6.25 8.48 -8.77
N GLU A 295 -5.70 7.70 -7.84
CA GLU A 295 -6.46 6.89 -6.90
C GLU A 295 -7.41 7.72 -6.04
N ASP A 296 -7.09 9.00 -5.81
CA ASP A 296 -7.97 9.96 -5.13
C ASP A 296 -9.31 10.21 -5.85
N LYS A 297 -9.39 9.92 -7.16
CA LYS A 297 -10.61 10.04 -7.96
C LYS A 297 -11.46 8.77 -7.97
N LEU A 298 -10.92 7.64 -7.51
CA LEU A 298 -11.67 6.39 -7.47
C LEU A 298 -12.80 6.49 -6.42
N PRO A 299 -14.07 6.25 -6.76
CA PRO A 299 -15.18 6.46 -5.82
C PRO A 299 -15.31 5.37 -4.75
N VAL A 300 -14.57 4.28 -4.88
CA VAL A 300 -14.50 3.14 -3.95
C VAL A 300 -13.05 2.77 -3.67
N ASP A 301 -12.81 2.06 -2.58
CA ASP A 301 -11.50 1.48 -2.26
C ASP A 301 -11.72 0.19 -1.46
N GLN A 302 -10.68 -0.47 -1.00
CA GLN A 302 -10.78 -1.78 -0.36
C GLN A 302 -11.58 -1.77 0.95
N ASN A 303 -11.59 -0.66 1.69
CA ASN A 303 -12.48 -0.44 2.82
C ASN A 303 -13.97 -0.61 2.46
N THR A 304 -14.36 -0.34 1.21
CA THR A 304 -15.73 -0.55 0.72
C THR A 304 -16.11 -2.03 0.73
N LEU A 305 -15.20 -2.94 0.34
CA LEU A 305 -15.46 -4.38 0.40
C LEU A 305 -15.66 -4.84 1.85
N LEU A 306 -14.84 -4.36 2.77
CA LEU A 306 -14.99 -4.65 4.20
C LEU A 306 -16.33 -4.13 4.76
N ALA A 307 -16.76 -2.94 4.34
CA ALA A 307 -18.06 -2.38 4.69
C ALA A 307 -19.22 -3.23 4.13
N LEU A 308 -19.09 -3.79 2.94
CA LEU A 308 -20.07 -4.69 2.34
C LEU A 308 -20.13 -6.06 3.05
N VAL A 309 -19.06 -6.52 3.67
CA VAL A 309 -19.08 -7.71 4.53
C VAL A 309 -19.84 -7.45 5.83
N ALA A 310 -19.72 -6.25 6.39
CA ALA A 310 -20.36 -5.90 7.68
C ALA A 310 -21.89 -6.14 7.67
N PRO A 311 -22.49 -6.67 8.74
CA PRO A 311 -21.97 -6.94 10.10
C PRO A 311 -21.39 -8.35 10.31
N ARG A 312 -21.21 -9.14 9.27
CA ARG A 312 -20.63 -10.50 9.29
C ARG A 312 -19.14 -10.45 9.65
N GLY A 313 -18.49 -11.59 9.87
CA GLY A 313 -17.08 -11.61 10.30
C GLY A 313 -16.11 -11.18 9.20
N ALA A 314 -15.13 -10.33 9.55
CA ALA A 314 -13.97 -10.04 8.70
C ALA A 314 -12.69 -9.95 9.56
N MET A 315 -11.67 -10.76 9.23
CA MET A 315 -10.35 -10.61 9.84
C MET A 315 -9.33 -10.23 8.77
N LEU A 316 -8.80 -9.01 8.88
CA LEU A 316 -7.72 -8.53 8.05
C LEU A 316 -6.42 -9.21 8.51
N TYR A 317 -5.80 -9.98 7.62
CA TYR A 317 -4.67 -10.85 7.98
C TYR A 317 -3.49 -10.69 7.00
N SER A 318 -2.32 -10.35 7.49
CA SER A 318 -1.11 -10.22 6.66
C SER A 318 0.17 -10.42 7.44
N GLY A 319 1.29 -10.56 6.73
CA GLY A 319 2.62 -10.54 7.31
C GLY A 319 3.19 -9.13 7.40
N TYR A 320 4.00 -8.86 8.42
CA TYR A 320 4.68 -7.57 8.57
C TYR A 320 5.76 -7.31 7.53
N ALA A 321 6.48 -8.35 7.14
CA ALA A 321 7.52 -8.29 6.12
C ALA A 321 6.97 -8.56 4.71
N GLU A 322 5.68 -8.42 4.53
CA GLU A 322 5.01 -8.55 3.24
C GLU A 322 5.53 -7.52 2.25
N SER A 323 6.27 -7.97 1.26
CA SER A 323 7.01 -7.07 0.33
C SER A 323 6.11 -6.29 -0.62
N ALA A 324 4.88 -6.75 -0.84
CA ALA A 324 3.90 -6.13 -1.72
C ALA A 324 2.79 -5.39 -0.96
N GLY A 325 2.75 -5.52 0.37
CA GLY A 325 1.74 -4.94 1.23
C GLY A 325 2.20 -3.70 1.97
N ASN A 326 1.24 -3.06 2.60
CA ASN A 326 1.43 -1.87 3.41
C ASN A 326 0.70 -2.04 4.76
N PRO A 327 1.40 -2.41 5.84
CA PRO A 327 0.79 -2.55 7.16
C PRO A 327 0.01 -1.30 7.61
N PHE A 328 0.49 -0.11 7.28
CA PHE A 328 -0.23 1.13 7.55
C PHE A 328 -1.58 1.18 6.82
N GLY A 329 -1.63 0.80 5.54
CA GLY A 329 -2.86 0.72 4.75
C GLY A 329 -3.87 -0.25 5.35
N PHE A 330 -3.42 -1.43 5.79
CA PHE A 330 -4.25 -2.39 6.52
C PHE A 330 -4.88 -1.77 7.77
N GLU A 331 -4.09 -1.05 8.57
CA GLU A 331 -4.57 -0.38 9.78
C GLU A 331 -5.60 0.71 9.45
N GLN A 332 -5.45 1.47 8.37
CA GLN A 332 -6.42 2.47 7.95
C GLN A 332 -7.71 1.82 7.45
N ALA A 333 -7.63 0.77 6.64
CA ALA A 333 -8.78 -0.01 6.20
C ALA A 333 -9.55 -0.60 7.40
N TYR A 334 -8.82 -1.12 8.38
CA TYR A 334 -9.42 -1.64 9.61
C TYR A 334 -10.12 -0.54 10.43
N ARG A 335 -9.48 0.63 10.61
CA ARG A 335 -10.11 1.78 11.33
C ARG A 335 -11.41 2.20 10.69
N ASP A 336 -11.45 2.29 9.36
CA ASP A 336 -12.66 2.65 8.64
C ASP A 336 -13.73 1.55 8.71
N ALA A 337 -13.36 0.30 8.46
CA ALA A 337 -14.26 -0.85 8.61
C ALA A 337 -14.86 -0.92 10.03
N ARG A 338 -14.01 -0.79 11.06
CA ARG A 338 -14.42 -0.79 12.46
C ARG A 338 -15.48 0.26 12.75
N ARG A 339 -15.43 1.43 12.11
CA ARG A 339 -16.45 2.49 12.22
C ARG A 339 -17.81 2.00 11.71
N VAL A 340 -17.85 1.31 10.56
CA VAL A 340 -19.05 0.72 9.98
C VAL A 340 -19.61 -0.39 10.89
N TYR A 341 -18.73 -1.29 11.33
CA TYR A 341 -19.13 -2.37 12.25
C TYR A 341 -19.69 -1.85 13.58
N ARG A 342 -19.08 -0.79 14.15
CA ARG A 342 -19.58 -0.12 15.35
C ARG A 342 -20.98 0.49 15.12
N TRP A 343 -21.17 1.19 14.00
CA TRP A 343 -22.47 1.74 13.63
C TRP A 343 -23.53 0.64 13.45
N LEU A 344 -23.13 -0.54 12.99
CA LEU A 344 -23.98 -1.73 12.89
C LEU A 344 -24.16 -2.47 14.23
N GLY A 345 -23.47 -2.11 15.31
CA GLY A 345 -23.52 -2.76 16.61
C GLY A 345 -22.82 -4.11 16.67
N LYS A 346 -21.83 -4.34 15.80
CA LYS A 346 -21.09 -5.60 15.66
C LYS A 346 -19.57 -5.39 15.56
N GLU A 347 -19.01 -4.44 16.29
CA GLU A 347 -17.59 -4.11 16.29
C GLU A 347 -16.69 -5.31 16.63
N GLN A 348 -17.17 -6.26 17.41
CA GLN A 348 -16.46 -7.48 17.78
C GLN A 348 -16.22 -8.44 16.58
N ASN A 349 -16.94 -8.27 15.47
CA ASN A 349 -16.84 -9.15 14.31
C ASN A 349 -15.74 -8.73 13.30
N VAL A 350 -15.06 -7.62 13.54
CA VAL A 350 -13.92 -7.20 12.70
C VAL A 350 -12.61 -7.24 13.49
N TRP A 351 -11.62 -7.96 12.96
CA TRP A 351 -10.31 -8.17 13.60
C TRP A 351 -9.17 -7.71 12.69
N LEU A 352 -8.02 -7.39 13.28
CA LEU A 352 -6.78 -7.06 12.59
C LEU A 352 -5.65 -7.91 13.15
N HIS A 353 -5.04 -8.73 12.30
CA HIS A 353 -3.85 -9.49 12.70
C HIS A 353 -2.72 -9.33 11.70
N LEU A 354 -1.73 -8.53 12.08
CA LEU A 354 -0.47 -8.38 11.37
C LEU A 354 0.57 -9.26 12.07
N ARG A 355 0.86 -10.42 11.49
CA ARG A 355 1.80 -11.39 12.06
C ARG A 355 3.24 -11.13 11.64
N ALA A 356 4.19 -11.68 12.37
CA ALA A 356 5.57 -11.76 11.89
C ALA A 356 5.66 -12.66 10.64
N GLY A 357 6.53 -12.31 9.70
CA GLY A 357 6.82 -13.10 8.51
C GLY A 357 6.46 -12.41 7.20
N GLU A 358 6.79 -13.11 6.13
CA GLU A 358 6.68 -12.66 4.74
C GLU A 358 5.40 -13.17 4.07
N HIS A 359 5.39 -13.15 2.71
CA HIS A 359 4.31 -13.62 1.85
C HIS A 359 4.14 -15.14 1.92
N ALA A 360 3.58 -15.64 3.00
CA ALA A 360 3.35 -17.06 3.22
C ALA A 360 2.11 -17.28 4.11
N THR A 361 1.61 -18.49 4.13
CA THR A 361 0.61 -18.95 5.10
C THR A 361 1.10 -20.25 5.71
N SER A 362 1.20 -20.30 7.03
CA SER A 362 1.59 -21.47 7.82
C SER A 362 0.38 -22.20 8.40
N ALA A 363 0.61 -23.36 8.95
CA ALA A 363 -0.44 -24.07 9.70
C ALA A 363 -0.95 -23.25 10.90
N GLY A 364 -0.07 -22.51 11.58
CA GLY A 364 -0.46 -21.61 12.67
C GLY A 364 -1.37 -20.47 12.23
N ASP A 365 -1.19 -19.97 10.99
CA ASP A 365 -2.09 -18.96 10.44
C ASP A 365 -3.50 -19.53 10.24
N VAL A 366 -3.60 -20.77 9.77
CA VAL A 366 -4.90 -21.43 9.56
C VAL A 366 -5.59 -21.74 10.89
N GLU A 367 -4.86 -22.05 11.96
CA GLU A 367 -5.43 -22.12 13.31
C GLU A 367 -6.08 -20.78 13.71
N ASN A 368 -5.40 -19.67 13.47
CA ASN A 368 -5.98 -18.34 13.72
C ASN A 368 -7.24 -18.06 12.89
N PHE A 369 -7.28 -18.54 11.63
CA PHE A 369 -8.48 -18.41 10.78
C PHE A 369 -9.66 -19.18 11.36
N VAL A 370 -9.42 -20.41 11.81
CA VAL A 370 -10.47 -21.24 12.41
C VAL A 370 -10.90 -20.70 13.77
N ASP A 371 -9.96 -20.17 14.60
CA ASP A 371 -10.27 -19.51 15.85
C ASP A 371 -11.20 -18.29 15.64
N PHE A 372 -10.91 -17.50 14.61
CA PHE A 372 -11.77 -16.39 14.22
C PHE A 372 -13.17 -16.86 13.79
N PHE A 373 -13.25 -17.87 12.94
CA PHE A 373 -14.54 -18.43 12.52
C PHE A 373 -15.32 -18.99 13.70
N ASP A 374 -14.66 -19.72 14.59
CA ASP A 374 -15.28 -20.26 15.81
C ASP A 374 -15.84 -19.14 16.71
N SER A 375 -15.12 -18.03 16.83
CA SER A 375 -15.58 -16.87 17.60
C SER A 375 -16.81 -16.20 16.95
N VAL A 376 -16.77 -15.94 15.65
CA VAL A 376 -17.88 -15.30 14.91
C VAL A 376 -19.12 -16.19 14.88
N PHE A 377 -18.93 -17.51 14.75
CA PHE A 377 -20.03 -18.49 14.71
C PHE A 377 -20.52 -18.93 16.08
N GLY A 378 -19.97 -18.37 17.15
CA GLY A 378 -20.39 -18.66 18.54
C GLY A 378 -20.05 -20.08 18.99
N ARG A 379 -19.02 -20.70 18.41
CA ARG A 379 -18.55 -22.04 18.81
C ARG A 379 -17.56 -22.00 19.95
N THR A 380 -16.74 -20.97 20.00
CA THR A 380 -15.75 -20.73 21.07
C THR A 380 -15.60 -19.23 21.25
N VAL A 381 -15.29 -18.78 22.46
CA VAL A 381 -14.97 -17.38 22.73
C VAL A 381 -13.46 -17.21 22.67
N MET A 382 -12.99 -16.46 21.68
CA MET A 382 -11.57 -16.13 21.53
C MET A 382 -11.34 -14.64 21.79
N PRO A 383 -10.18 -14.27 22.36
CA PRO A 383 -9.80 -12.86 22.45
C PRO A 383 -9.70 -12.25 21.04
N LYS A 384 -10.27 -11.06 20.88
CA LYS A 384 -10.16 -10.32 19.64
C LYS A 384 -8.69 -9.96 19.36
N LEU A 385 -8.19 -10.31 18.17
CA LEU A 385 -6.86 -9.91 17.74
C LEU A 385 -6.89 -8.50 17.16
N GLU A 386 -6.04 -7.63 17.69
CA GLU A 386 -5.77 -6.30 17.16
C GLU A 386 -4.27 -6.02 17.25
N THR A 387 -3.57 -6.12 16.12
CA THR A 387 -2.14 -5.83 16.05
C THR A 387 -1.91 -4.48 15.38
N TRP A 388 -1.34 -3.54 16.12
CA TRP A 388 -1.05 -2.19 15.64
C TRP A 388 0.44 -1.95 15.50
N THR A 389 0.86 -1.32 14.38
CA THR A 389 2.19 -0.72 14.21
C THR A 389 2.16 0.78 14.33
N HIS A 390 1.08 1.38 13.81
CA HIS A 390 0.94 2.82 13.70
C HIS A 390 -0.18 3.31 14.61
N GLY A 391 0.12 3.33 15.91
CA GLY A 391 -0.86 3.67 16.96
C GLY A 391 -1.16 5.16 17.11
N TYR A 392 -0.77 6.03 16.16
CA TYR A 392 -1.02 7.46 16.28
C TYR A 392 -2.50 7.80 16.15
N GLU A 393 -2.97 8.64 17.07
CA GLU A 393 -4.27 9.31 17.02
C GLU A 393 -4.09 10.80 17.35
N TYR A 394 -4.67 11.67 16.55
CA TYR A 394 -4.67 13.10 16.84
C TYR A 394 -5.51 13.40 18.08
N LYS A 395 -4.89 13.98 19.10
CA LYS A 395 -5.53 14.21 20.42
C LYS A 395 -6.07 15.64 20.63
N GLY A 396 -6.41 16.32 19.55
CA GLY A 396 -7.04 17.63 19.63
C GLY A 396 -6.09 18.82 19.46
N PRO A 397 -6.60 20.05 19.52
CA PRO A 397 -5.88 21.25 19.11
C PRO A 397 -4.69 21.53 20.01
N GLN A 398 -3.53 21.70 19.41
CA GLN A 398 -2.39 22.35 20.05
C GLN A 398 -2.59 23.86 19.98
N SER A 399 -1.94 24.61 20.88
CA SER A 399 -2.04 26.07 20.91
C SER A 399 -1.61 26.68 19.59
N ARG A 400 -2.37 27.65 19.09
CA ARG A 400 -1.97 28.48 17.95
C ARG A 400 -0.88 29.47 18.41
N PRO A 401 0.16 29.72 17.62
CA PRO A 401 1.16 30.73 17.97
C PRO A 401 0.55 32.12 17.97
N ALA A 402 1.05 32.98 18.85
CA ALA A 402 0.63 34.37 18.91
C ALA A 402 1.54 35.20 17.97
N GLY A 403 0.96 35.84 16.95
CA GLY A 403 1.65 36.80 16.09
C GLY A 403 2.28 36.18 14.82
N LYS A 404 2.99 37.05 14.06
CA LYS A 404 3.70 36.66 12.84
C LYS A 404 5.06 36.07 13.19
N MET A 405 5.43 34.98 12.55
CA MET A 405 6.72 34.30 12.70
C MET A 405 7.61 34.54 11.47
N GLY A 406 8.92 34.71 11.71
CA GLY A 406 9.93 34.66 10.64
C GLY A 406 10.02 33.22 10.03
N ASP A 407 10.69 33.12 8.88
CA ASP A 407 10.77 31.80 8.16
C ASP A 407 11.36 30.70 9.03
N ARG A 408 12.45 30.97 9.75
CA ARG A 408 13.07 29.98 10.64
C ARG A 408 12.18 29.63 11.80
N GLU A 409 11.49 30.56 12.41
CA GLU A 409 10.55 30.32 13.49
C GLU A 409 9.35 29.46 13.02
N GLN A 410 8.87 29.69 11.78
CA GLN A 410 7.80 28.87 11.19
C GLN A 410 8.24 27.41 11.06
N VAL A 411 9.46 27.16 10.57
CA VAL A 411 10.00 25.80 10.41
C VAL A 411 10.21 25.15 11.77
N GLU A 412 10.84 25.84 12.71
CA GLU A 412 11.06 25.33 14.08
C GLU A 412 9.74 25.05 14.81
N TRP A 413 8.76 25.96 14.66
CA TRP A 413 7.44 25.78 15.26
C TRP A 413 6.73 24.52 14.74
N VAL A 414 6.70 24.29 13.44
CA VAL A 414 5.96 23.14 12.87
C VAL A 414 6.62 21.82 13.22
N LEU A 415 7.94 21.78 13.36
CA LEU A 415 8.69 20.59 13.78
C LEU A 415 8.52 20.28 15.26
N GLY A 416 8.16 21.26 16.07
CA GLY A 416 7.94 21.10 17.51
C GLY A 416 9.23 21.22 18.32
N GLU A 417 9.11 20.95 19.61
CA GLU A 417 10.18 21.18 20.58
C GLU A 417 11.06 19.93 20.68
N GLU A 418 12.27 20.02 20.12
CA GLU A 418 13.29 19.00 20.31
C GLU A 418 13.68 18.91 21.80
N PRO A 419 13.57 17.75 22.43
CA PRO A 419 13.91 17.62 23.85
C PRO A 419 15.40 17.90 24.12
N ALA A 420 15.70 18.57 25.19
CA ALA A 420 17.10 18.81 25.62
C ALA A 420 17.83 17.46 25.81
N GLY A 421 19.03 17.34 25.26
CA GLY A 421 19.85 16.14 25.40
C GLY A 421 19.51 14.99 24.46
N VAL A 422 18.75 15.26 23.38
CA VAL A 422 18.39 14.26 22.33
C VAL A 422 19.61 13.55 21.73
N LYS A 423 20.80 14.15 21.77
CA LYS A 423 22.04 13.47 21.39
C LYS A 423 22.30 12.16 22.15
N ASN A 424 21.58 11.91 23.24
CA ASN A 424 21.69 10.72 24.10
C ASN A 424 20.36 9.95 24.20
N LEU A 425 19.35 10.29 23.41
CA LEU A 425 18.13 9.52 23.34
C LEU A 425 18.35 8.22 22.56
N GLN A 426 19.11 7.31 23.15
CA GLN A 426 18.84 5.92 22.86
C GLN A 426 17.38 5.71 23.24
N LEU A 427 16.54 5.45 22.25
CA LEU A 427 15.32 4.70 22.45
C LEU A 427 15.82 3.34 22.99
N ARG A 428 16.14 3.26 24.29
CA ARG A 428 16.44 2.00 24.94
C ARG A 428 15.19 1.16 24.71
N ARG A 429 15.27 0.31 23.71
CA ARG A 429 14.35 -0.81 23.62
C ARG A 429 14.48 -1.48 24.96
N ALA A 430 13.43 -1.47 25.76
CA ALA A 430 13.32 -2.45 26.84
C ALA A 430 13.67 -3.78 26.21
N PRO A 431 14.45 -4.65 26.85
CA PRO A 431 14.70 -5.98 26.34
C PRO A 431 13.32 -6.54 25.94
N LEU A 432 13.10 -6.71 24.66
CA LEU A 432 11.84 -7.25 24.17
C LEU A 432 11.83 -8.69 24.65
N GLU A 433 10.87 -9.04 25.50
CA GLU A 433 10.67 -10.45 25.83
C GLU A 433 10.46 -11.20 24.53
N VAL A 434 11.23 -12.26 24.32
CA VAL A 434 11.24 -13.07 23.08
C VAL A 434 9.84 -13.61 22.73
N SER A 435 8.93 -13.64 23.68
CA SER A 435 7.54 -14.07 23.56
C SER A 435 6.59 -12.99 23.01
N SER A 436 6.99 -11.72 22.89
CA SER A 436 6.08 -10.67 22.41
C SER A 436 6.02 -10.63 20.89
N VAL A 437 4.81 -10.36 20.35
CA VAL A 437 4.62 -10.11 18.91
C VAL A 437 5.52 -8.98 18.42
N GLU A 438 5.77 -7.98 19.27
CA GLU A 438 6.65 -6.85 18.96
C GLU A 438 8.12 -7.26 18.80
N SER A 439 8.63 -8.21 19.60
CA SER A 439 9.99 -8.72 19.43
C SER A 439 10.13 -9.57 18.16
N TRP A 440 9.08 -10.28 17.78
CA TRP A 440 9.00 -11.00 16.51
C TRP A 440 9.03 -10.04 15.33
N ILE A 441 8.22 -8.98 15.38
CA ILE A 441 8.19 -7.93 14.37
C ILE A 441 9.56 -7.28 14.23
N ALA A 442 10.18 -6.86 15.33
CA ALA A 442 11.52 -6.29 15.32
C ALA A 442 12.58 -7.26 14.77
N GLY A 443 12.40 -8.57 14.96
CA GLY A 443 13.26 -9.60 14.40
C GLY A 443 13.11 -9.76 12.88
N VAL A 444 11.89 -9.53 12.34
CA VAL A 444 11.57 -9.67 10.93
C VAL A 444 11.90 -8.40 10.13
N LEU A 445 11.72 -7.22 10.74
CA LEU A 445 12.00 -5.91 10.13
C LEU A 445 13.48 -5.50 10.32
N ARG A 446 14.39 -6.43 10.21
CA ARG A 446 15.81 -6.12 10.29
C ARG A 446 16.23 -5.25 9.10
N ARG A 447 17.24 -4.40 9.33
CA ARG A 447 18.00 -3.82 8.21
C ARG A 447 18.39 -4.95 7.26
N PRO A 448 18.44 -4.69 5.95
CA PRO A 448 18.91 -5.69 4.99
C PRO A 448 20.19 -6.34 5.51
N SER A 449 20.24 -7.67 5.50
CA SER A 449 21.44 -8.38 5.90
C SER A 449 22.57 -7.99 4.94
N MET A 450 23.60 -7.35 5.50
CA MET A 450 24.84 -7.07 4.78
C MET A 450 25.76 -8.29 4.89
N ASP A 451 25.21 -9.46 4.60
CA ASP A 451 25.94 -10.73 4.57
C ASP A 451 26.99 -10.77 3.46
N VAL A 452 27.75 -11.84 3.41
CA VAL A 452 28.83 -12.03 2.44
C VAL A 452 28.31 -11.91 1.00
N THR A 453 27.14 -12.47 0.72
CA THR A 453 26.54 -12.46 -0.63
C THR A 453 26.18 -11.04 -1.09
N VAL A 454 25.59 -10.23 -0.20
CA VAL A 454 25.25 -8.83 -0.48
C VAL A 454 26.52 -8.01 -0.66
N ARG A 455 27.53 -8.19 0.19
CA ARG A 455 28.83 -7.50 0.08
C ARG A 455 29.54 -7.82 -1.24
N GLU A 456 29.51 -9.08 -1.67
CA GLU A 456 30.04 -9.48 -2.97
C GLU A 456 29.29 -8.83 -4.14
N ARG A 457 27.98 -8.70 -4.07
CA ARG A 457 27.19 -7.98 -5.08
C ARG A 457 27.57 -6.51 -5.14
N ILE A 458 27.70 -5.84 -3.99
CA ILE A 458 28.15 -4.45 -3.90
C ILE A 458 29.53 -4.29 -4.57
N ALA A 459 30.48 -5.18 -4.26
CA ALA A 459 31.82 -5.16 -4.86
C ALA A 459 31.79 -5.40 -6.39
N LYS A 460 30.95 -6.32 -6.87
CA LYS A 460 30.74 -6.57 -8.31
C LYS A 460 30.16 -5.36 -9.06
N GLU A 461 29.36 -4.53 -8.39
CA GLU A 461 28.87 -3.26 -8.93
C GLU A 461 29.92 -2.13 -8.91
N GLY A 462 31.15 -2.42 -8.50
CA GLY A 462 32.24 -1.43 -8.42
C GLY A 462 32.15 -0.48 -7.25
N MET A 463 31.54 -0.92 -6.15
CA MET A 463 31.33 -0.10 -4.94
C MET A 463 31.99 -0.71 -3.70
N ARG A 464 32.28 0.16 -2.74
CA ARG A 464 32.61 -0.20 -1.35
C ARG A 464 31.44 0.16 -0.47
N TRP A 465 31.26 -0.55 0.60
CA TRP A 465 30.26 -0.30 1.62
C TRP A 465 30.89 -0.22 3.01
N THR A 466 30.36 0.69 3.82
CA THR A 466 30.65 0.75 5.25
C THR A 466 29.43 1.25 6.04
N GLU A 467 29.33 0.84 7.28
CA GLU A 467 28.33 1.35 8.22
C GLU A 467 28.87 2.60 8.90
N VAL A 468 28.08 3.67 8.97
CA VAL A 468 28.41 4.90 9.65
C VAL A 468 27.47 5.11 10.83
N PRO A 469 27.97 5.12 12.06
CA PRO A 469 27.18 5.49 13.22
C PRO A 469 26.93 7.02 13.24
N PHE A 470 25.74 7.44 13.67
CA PHE A 470 25.40 8.84 13.80
C PHE A 470 24.33 9.06 14.87
N GLY A 471 24.15 10.30 15.31
CA GLY A 471 23.13 10.69 16.27
C GLY A 471 23.11 9.81 17.52
N ASP A 472 21.93 9.36 17.91
CA ASP A 472 21.67 8.62 19.16
C ASP A 472 21.87 7.11 19.03
N GLY A 473 22.98 6.66 18.46
CA GLY A 473 23.24 5.26 18.21
C GLY A 473 22.53 4.72 16.96
N LEU A 474 22.13 5.61 16.08
CA LEU A 474 21.64 5.26 14.74
C LEU A 474 22.80 4.82 13.86
N LYS A 475 22.47 4.07 12.83
CA LYS A 475 23.41 3.57 11.85
C LYS A 475 22.84 3.75 10.46
N GLY A 476 23.68 4.18 9.53
CA GLY A 476 23.36 4.29 8.13
C GLY A 476 24.36 3.56 7.26
N ASP A 477 23.99 3.29 6.04
CA ASP A 477 24.78 2.57 5.05
C ASP A 477 25.40 3.56 4.07
N LEU A 478 26.74 3.58 4.03
CA LEU A 478 27.51 4.43 3.14
C LEU A 478 28.09 3.60 2.00
N PHE A 479 27.75 3.98 0.78
CA PHE A 479 28.24 3.39 -0.46
C PHE A 479 29.21 4.34 -1.13
N LEU A 480 30.39 3.85 -1.50
CA LEU A 480 31.48 4.63 -2.05
C LEU A 480 31.96 4.00 -3.37
N PRO A 481 32.50 4.81 -4.32
CA PRO A 481 33.23 4.25 -5.44
C PRO A 481 34.38 3.34 -4.99
N GLN A 482 34.73 2.37 -5.82
CA GLN A 482 35.81 1.41 -5.52
C GLN A 482 37.16 2.09 -5.34
N ALA A 483 37.48 3.11 -6.16
CA ALA A 483 38.69 3.87 -6.04
C ALA A 483 38.73 4.70 -4.73
N LYS A 484 39.92 4.92 -4.18
CA LYS A 484 40.12 5.85 -3.10
C LYS A 484 40.06 7.29 -3.63
N GLY A 485 39.43 8.18 -2.86
CA GLY A 485 39.29 9.58 -3.25
C GLY A 485 38.43 10.35 -2.26
N LYS A 486 38.23 11.63 -2.52
CA LYS A 486 37.31 12.48 -1.78
C LYS A 486 36.07 12.70 -2.64
N TYR A 487 34.92 12.23 -2.15
CA TYR A 487 33.68 12.20 -2.89
C TYR A 487 32.63 13.13 -2.28
N PRO A 488 31.90 13.92 -3.08
CA PRO A 488 30.67 14.54 -2.59
C PRO A 488 29.71 13.43 -2.19
N VAL A 489 29.00 13.63 -1.08
CA VAL A 489 28.06 12.63 -0.57
C VAL A 489 26.63 13.10 -0.70
N VAL A 490 25.78 12.23 -1.22
CA VAL A 490 24.34 12.43 -1.31
C VAL A 490 23.67 11.59 -0.22
N VAL A 491 23.01 12.26 0.73
CA VAL A 491 22.12 11.61 1.69
C VAL A 491 20.80 11.35 0.99
N TRP A 492 20.45 10.08 0.82
CA TRP A 492 19.25 9.66 0.14
C TRP A 492 18.12 9.36 1.13
N LEU A 493 17.10 10.20 1.12
CA LEU A 493 15.95 10.13 2.02
C LEU A 493 14.76 9.48 1.30
N HIS A 494 14.30 8.36 1.83
CA HIS A 494 13.20 7.59 1.25
C HIS A 494 11.83 8.23 1.51
N GLY A 495 10.82 7.88 0.71
CA GLY A 495 9.42 8.26 0.87
C GLY A 495 8.67 7.40 1.90
N TYR A 496 7.37 7.20 1.69
CA TYR A 496 6.54 6.33 2.53
C TYR A 496 6.77 4.86 2.18
N THR A 497 7.90 4.32 2.58
CA THR A 497 8.33 2.95 2.25
C THR A 497 7.99 1.92 3.33
N TYR A 498 7.36 2.36 4.42
CA TYR A 498 6.90 1.55 5.56
C TYR A 498 7.93 0.51 6.00
N GLN A 499 7.63 -0.79 5.88
CA GLN A 499 8.51 -1.88 6.32
C GLN A 499 9.81 -2.01 5.51
N ALA A 500 9.86 -1.47 4.30
CA ALA A 500 11.05 -1.57 3.45
C ALA A 500 12.15 -0.54 3.82
N GLY A 501 11.75 0.61 4.37
CA GLY A 501 12.68 1.69 4.69
C GLY A 501 13.55 2.10 3.50
N TRP A 502 14.81 2.41 3.74
CA TRP A 502 15.76 2.77 2.68
C TRP A 502 16.10 1.60 1.75
N SER A 503 15.89 0.36 2.17
CA SER A 503 16.28 -0.83 1.40
C SER A 503 15.56 -0.92 0.06
N ILE A 504 14.42 -0.26 -0.09
CA ILE A 504 13.70 -0.16 -1.37
C ILE A 504 14.56 0.47 -2.47
N MET A 505 15.54 1.28 -2.10
CA MET A 505 16.44 1.99 -3.01
C MET A 505 17.69 1.17 -3.38
N ALA A 506 17.82 -0.02 -2.80
CA ALA A 506 18.95 -0.91 -3.05
C ALA A 506 18.50 -2.18 -3.79
N PRO A 507 18.90 -2.36 -5.05
CA PRO A 507 18.47 -3.51 -5.86
C PRO A 507 18.76 -4.89 -5.25
N TRP A 508 19.80 -4.98 -4.44
CA TRP A 508 20.25 -6.20 -3.79
C TRP A 508 19.57 -6.49 -2.45
N ALA A 509 18.95 -5.49 -1.83
CA ALA A 509 18.40 -5.60 -0.48
C ALA A 509 16.92 -6.05 -0.48
N SER A 510 16.22 -5.85 -1.57
CA SER A 510 14.83 -6.30 -1.71
C SER A 510 14.83 -7.61 -2.47
N GLY A 511 14.42 -8.70 -1.86
CA GLY A 511 14.20 -9.99 -2.51
C GLY A 511 13.45 -9.78 -3.83
N GLY A 512 14.02 -10.26 -4.91
CA GLY A 512 13.65 -9.92 -6.27
C GLY A 512 12.22 -10.25 -6.64
N SER A 513 11.31 -9.34 -6.40
CA SER A 513 10.01 -9.38 -7.04
C SER A 513 10.18 -8.95 -8.49
N VAL A 514 9.72 -9.77 -9.42
CA VAL A 514 9.79 -9.61 -10.88
C VAL A 514 9.17 -8.28 -11.35
N TRP A 515 8.32 -7.70 -10.52
CA TRP A 515 7.55 -6.48 -10.75
C TRP A 515 8.33 -5.16 -10.69
N ARG A 516 9.62 -5.17 -10.32
CA ARG A 516 10.31 -3.98 -9.83
C ARG A 516 11.52 -3.54 -10.65
N ASN A 517 11.88 -4.23 -11.74
CA ASN A 517 13.24 -4.17 -12.28
C ASN A 517 13.67 -2.88 -12.98
N ASP A 518 12.77 -2.07 -13.52
CA ASP A 518 13.17 -0.96 -14.41
C ASP A 518 12.89 0.44 -13.86
N GLN A 519 12.32 0.54 -12.67
CA GLN A 519 11.99 1.84 -12.04
C GLN A 519 12.65 2.09 -10.68
N ARG A 520 13.50 1.18 -10.24
CA ARG A 520 14.12 1.33 -8.93
C ARG A 520 15.10 2.49 -8.91
N PRO A 521 15.08 3.28 -7.84
CA PRO A 521 16.18 4.15 -7.52
C PRO A 521 17.45 3.32 -7.48
N SER A 522 18.48 3.81 -8.16
CA SER A 522 19.72 3.06 -8.26
C SER A 522 20.85 3.79 -7.53
N ILE A 523 21.12 3.36 -6.30
CA ILE A 523 22.35 3.77 -5.58
C ILE A 523 23.59 3.50 -6.44
N PRO A 524 23.74 2.32 -7.06
CA PRO A 524 24.88 2.06 -7.92
C PRO A 524 25.09 3.07 -9.04
N ASP A 525 24.03 3.55 -9.67
CA ASP A 525 24.17 4.47 -10.80
C ASP A 525 24.72 5.85 -10.36
N LEU A 526 24.34 6.31 -9.17
CA LEU A 526 24.88 7.55 -8.61
C LEU A 526 26.32 7.35 -8.14
N VAL A 527 26.64 6.20 -7.55
CA VAL A 527 28.02 5.89 -7.13
C VAL A 527 28.96 5.77 -8.34
N LYS A 528 28.52 5.18 -9.45
CA LYS A 528 29.28 5.11 -10.72
C LYS A 528 29.60 6.49 -11.31
N GLN A 529 28.78 7.51 -11.00
CA GLN A 529 29.04 8.89 -11.38
C GLN A 529 30.01 9.64 -10.42
N GLY A 530 30.61 8.90 -9.48
CA GLY A 530 31.64 9.43 -8.57
C GLY A 530 31.08 10.13 -7.33
N PHE A 531 29.87 9.81 -6.90
CA PHE A 531 29.30 10.25 -5.64
C PHE A 531 29.41 9.14 -4.57
N ALA A 532 29.54 9.54 -3.31
CA ALA A 532 29.18 8.66 -2.20
C ALA A 532 27.67 8.79 -1.97
N VAL A 533 27.03 7.70 -1.55
CA VAL A 533 25.60 7.70 -1.20
C VAL A 533 25.43 7.18 0.21
N PHE A 534 24.72 7.93 1.03
CA PHE A 534 24.38 7.54 2.39
C PHE A 534 22.87 7.35 2.54
N ALA A 535 22.45 6.23 3.09
CA ALA A 535 21.04 5.91 3.29
C ALA A 535 20.79 5.33 4.69
N PHE A 536 19.64 5.64 5.27
CA PHE A 536 19.22 5.13 6.58
C PHE A 536 17.70 5.10 6.71
N ASP A 537 17.18 4.31 7.64
CA ASP A 537 15.75 4.26 7.93
C ASP A 537 15.31 5.46 8.76
N GLN A 538 14.34 6.21 8.26
CA GLN A 538 13.66 7.25 9.03
C GLN A 538 12.77 6.63 10.11
N ILE A 539 12.51 7.35 11.21
CA ILE A 539 11.61 6.87 12.26
C ILE A 539 10.23 6.56 11.69
N GLY A 540 9.68 5.40 12.05
CA GLY A 540 8.39 4.91 11.54
C GLY A 540 8.50 4.07 10.27
N PHE A 541 9.72 3.81 9.79
CA PHE A 541 9.97 3.05 8.57
C PHE A 541 11.09 2.04 8.75
N GLY A 542 11.11 1.00 7.89
CA GLY A 542 12.13 -0.02 7.88
C GLY A 542 12.32 -0.69 9.24
N ALA A 543 13.56 -0.84 9.67
CA ALA A 543 13.89 -1.39 10.99
C ALA A 543 13.40 -0.51 12.15
N ARG A 544 12.93 0.72 11.87
CA ARG A 544 12.46 1.71 12.86
C ARG A 544 10.95 1.90 12.86
N VAL A 545 10.19 1.01 12.22
CA VAL A 545 8.72 1.14 12.10
C VAL A 545 8.06 1.19 13.49
N LEU A 546 8.54 0.42 14.46
CA LEU A 546 8.00 0.39 15.82
C LEU A 546 8.45 1.57 16.69
N ASP A 547 9.51 2.28 16.32
CA ASP A 547 9.99 3.44 17.08
C ASP A 547 8.95 4.57 17.09
N ALA A 548 8.12 4.68 16.04
CA ALA A 548 7.06 5.66 15.95
C ALA A 548 5.87 5.38 16.88
N LYS A 549 5.62 4.09 17.24
CA LYS A 549 4.45 3.68 18.02
C LYS A 549 4.36 4.39 19.37
N GLU A 550 5.48 4.53 20.06
CA GLU A 550 5.56 5.13 21.38
C GLU A 550 6.04 6.59 21.37
N PHE A 551 6.29 7.14 20.18
CA PHE A 551 6.94 8.43 20.04
C PHE A 551 6.19 9.55 20.76
N TYR A 552 4.91 9.74 20.50
CA TYR A 552 4.12 10.82 21.08
C TYR A 552 3.78 10.62 22.56
N ARG A 553 3.84 9.41 23.07
CA ARG A 553 3.76 9.16 24.51
C ARG A 553 5.02 9.69 25.23
N ARG A 554 6.18 9.57 24.59
CA ARG A 554 7.47 10.04 25.13
C ARG A 554 7.72 11.53 24.87
N TYR A 555 7.37 12.00 23.67
CA TYR A 555 7.67 13.35 23.18
C TYR A 555 6.41 14.05 22.65
N PRO A 556 5.45 14.41 23.52
CA PRO A 556 4.15 14.93 23.10
C PRO A 556 4.22 16.32 22.42
N ARG A 557 5.32 17.06 22.60
CA ARG A 557 5.53 18.42 22.03
C ARG A 557 6.43 18.44 20.80
N TRP A 558 7.06 17.33 20.46
CA TRP A 558 7.91 17.17 19.28
C TRP A 558 7.14 16.45 18.18
N SER A 559 7.54 16.58 16.92
CA SER A 559 6.89 15.89 15.82
C SER A 559 7.75 14.75 15.25
N LEU A 560 7.13 13.75 14.62
CA LEU A 560 7.86 12.72 13.89
C LEU A 560 8.73 13.32 12.79
N MET A 561 8.21 14.33 12.07
CA MET A 561 8.98 15.07 11.06
C MET A 561 10.16 15.80 11.73
N GLY A 562 9.97 16.37 12.92
CA GLY A 562 11.06 16.98 13.70
C GLY A 562 12.17 15.98 14.00
N LYS A 563 11.82 14.76 14.42
CA LYS A 563 12.80 13.69 14.66
C LYS A 563 13.53 13.29 13.37
N MET A 564 12.83 13.16 12.23
CA MET A 564 13.46 12.86 10.95
C MET A 564 14.47 13.93 10.53
N VAL A 565 14.13 15.20 10.72
CA VAL A 565 15.04 16.33 10.44
C VAL A 565 16.25 16.28 11.37
N THR A 566 16.07 16.06 12.67
CA THR A 566 17.17 15.92 13.63
C THR A 566 18.09 14.77 13.30
N ASP A 567 17.54 13.60 12.94
CA ASP A 567 18.33 12.44 12.52
C ASP A 567 19.14 12.73 11.25
N THR A 568 18.54 13.42 10.29
CA THR A 568 19.23 13.80 9.04
C THR A 568 20.35 14.82 9.32
N ARG A 569 20.14 15.79 10.20
CA ARG A 569 21.19 16.73 10.61
C ARG A 569 22.35 16.04 11.32
N ALA A 570 22.06 15.05 12.17
CA ALA A 570 23.09 14.23 12.80
C ALA A 570 23.87 13.39 11.78
N ALA A 571 23.19 12.87 10.72
CA ALA A 571 23.87 12.19 9.62
C ALA A 571 24.80 13.15 8.85
N VAL A 572 24.33 14.37 8.53
CA VAL A 572 25.16 15.40 7.89
C VAL A 572 26.41 15.73 8.73
N GLU A 573 26.26 15.79 10.05
CA GLU A 573 27.40 16.02 10.97
C GLU A 573 28.42 14.89 10.91
N ALA A 574 27.97 13.65 11.02
CA ALA A 574 28.85 12.48 10.99
C ALA A 574 29.57 12.33 9.65
N LEU A 575 28.88 12.57 8.54
CA LEU A 575 29.46 12.52 7.21
C LEU A 575 30.50 13.61 6.99
N GLY A 576 30.29 14.82 7.51
CA GLY A 576 31.26 15.90 7.46
C GLY A 576 32.58 15.63 8.20
N GLN A 577 32.60 14.64 9.11
CA GLN A 577 33.79 14.20 9.84
C GLN A 577 34.49 13.00 9.16
N THR A 578 33.93 12.45 8.08
CA THR A 578 34.48 11.27 7.38
C THR A 578 35.50 11.70 6.34
N ALA A 579 36.74 11.25 6.48
CA ALA A 579 37.90 11.72 5.69
C ALA A 579 37.75 11.58 4.16
N GLU A 580 37.09 10.53 3.68
CA GLU A 580 36.87 10.26 2.25
C GLU A 580 35.68 11.05 1.67
N LEU A 581 34.97 11.85 2.46
CA LEU A 581 33.82 12.61 2.00
C LEU A 581 34.12 14.10 1.84
N GLY A 582 33.48 14.69 0.87
CA GLY A 582 33.48 16.13 0.58
C GLY A 582 32.16 16.77 1.04
N ASP A 583 31.66 17.66 0.20
CA ASP A 583 30.42 18.39 0.46
C ASP A 583 29.22 17.44 0.56
N VAL A 584 28.29 17.78 1.46
CA VAL A 584 27.07 17.01 1.71
C VAL A 584 25.90 17.63 0.96
N TYR A 585 25.23 16.79 0.18
CA TYR A 585 24.00 17.08 -0.55
C TYR A 585 22.86 16.22 -0.04
N LEU A 586 21.61 16.67 -0.20
CA LEU A 586 20.44 15.88 0.14
C LEU A 586 19.64 15.57 -1.13
N MET A 587 19.09 14.37 -1.18
CA MET A 587 18.07 13.99 -2.15
C MET A 587 16.91 13.31 -1.45
N GLY A 588 15.70 13.70 -1.81
CA GLY A 588 14.52 13.05 -1.24
C GLY A 588 13.36 13.00 -2.23
N TYR A 589 12.63 11.90 -2.15
CA TYR A 589 11.40 11.69 -2.88
C TYR A 589 10.21 11.67 -1.92
N SER A 590 9.11 12.36 -2.29
CA SER A 590 7.88 12.44 -1.49
C SER A 590 8.17 12.90 -0.04
N LEU A 591 7.87 12.10 0.98
CA LEU A 591 8.22 12.41 2.37
C LEU A 591 9.70 12.74 2.55
N GLY A 592 10.60 11.97 1.94
CA GLY A 592 12.05 12.24 2.00
C GLY A 592 12.43 13.60 1.44
N GLY A 593 11.71 14.06 0.41
CA GLY A 593 11.89 15.41 -0.14
C GLY A 593 11.53 16.51 0.84
N LYS A 594 10.46 16.32 1.62
CA LYS A 594 10.06 17.25 2.68
C LYS A 594 11.10 17.30 3.80
N VAL A 595 11.59 16.12 4.21
CA VAL A 595 12.66 16.04 5.23
C VAL A 595 13.95 16.70 4.72
N ALA A 596 14.33 16.47 3.45
CA ALA A 596 15.50 17.11 2.83
C ALA A 596 15.38 18.63 2.87
N LEU A 597 14.23 19.17 2.48
CA LEU A 597 14.01 20.60 2.43
C LEU A 597 14.05 21.24 3.82
N LEU A 598 13.36 20.65 4.80
CA LEU A 598 13.32 21.14 6.18
C LEU A 598 14.70 21.02 6.86
N THR A 599 15.45 19.95 6.57
CA THR A 599 16.81 19.79 7.05
C THR A 599 17.73 20.88 6.49
N ALA A 600 17.72 21.09 5.17
CA ALA A 600 18.53 22.11 4.53
C ALA A 600 18.16 23.54 5.00
N ALA A 601 16.89 23.78 5.32
CA ALA A 601 16.44 25.04 5.89
C ALA A 601 17.10 25.36 7.25
N LEU A 602 17.42 24.34 8.04
CA LEU A 602 17.96 24.46 9.39
C LEU A 602 19.46 24.14 9.50
N ASP A 603 20.09 23.62 8.43
CA ASP A 603 21.48 23.18 8.45
C ASP A 603 22.26 23.69 7.23
N GLU A 604 23.14 24.68 7.46
CA GLU A 604 23.96 25.32 6.42
C GLU A 604 25.11 24.44 5.90
N ARG A 605 25.39 23.32 6.56
CA ARG A 605 26.39 22.32 6.10
C ARG A 605 25.91 21.61 4.83
N VAL A 606 24.61 21.55 4.59
CA VAL A 606 24.02 21.03 3.34
C VAL A 606 24.32 22.01 2.20
N LYS A 607 25.04 21.57 1.17
CA LYS A 607 25.51 22.41 0.06
C LYS A 607 24.52 22.52 -1.10
N GLY A 608 23.57 21.61 -1.20
CA GLY A 608 22.50 21.64 -2.19
C GLY A 608 21.55 20.47 -2.00
N LEU A 609 20.38 20.54 -2.64
CA LEU A 609 19.38 19.50 -2.49
C LEU A 609 18.50 19.33 -3.73
N ALA A 610 18.08 18.08 -3.97
CA ALA A 610 17.05 17.73 -4.94
C ALA A 610 15.82 17.21 -4.22
N VAL A 611 14.67 17.78 -4.51
CA VAL A 611 13.36 17.47 -3.93
C VAL A 611 12.43 17.03 -5.05
N VAL A 612 12.05 15.77 -5.04
CA VAL A 612 11.14 15.20 -6.04
C VAL A 612 9.80 14.91 -5.38
N SER A 613 8.72 15.49 -5.90
CA SER A 613 7.35 15.36 -5.34
C SER A 613 7.27 15.61 -3.82
N GLY A 614 8.15 16.44 -3.29
CA GLY A 614 8.31 16.70 -1.86
C GLY A 614 8.07 18.16 -1.45
N PHE A 615 7.52 18.98 -2.34
CA PHE A 615 7.15 20.36 -2.04
C PHE A 615 5.64 20.52 -2.06
N ASP A 616 5.04 20.81 -0.90
CA ASP A 616 3.61 21.02 -0.76
C ASP A 616 3.27 22.50 -0.62
N VAL A 617 2.01 22.83 -0.92
CA VAL A 617 1.43 24.16 -0.69
C VAL A 617 0.26 23.98 0.27
N LEU A 618 0.57 23.97 1.58
CA LEU A 618 -0.41 23.66 2.63
C LEU A 618 -1.55 24.67 2.68
N ARG A 619 -1.24 25.97 2.48
CA ARG A 619 -2.24 27.05 2.47
C ARG A 619 -3.22 26.96 1.29
N ALA A 620 -2.90 26.19 0.25
CA ALA A 620 -3.78 25.90 -0.88
C ALA A 620 -4.60 24.62 -0.67
N ALA A 621 -4.51 23.97 0.49
CA ALA A 621 -5.30 22.75 0.77
C ALA A 621 -6.80 23.06 0.77
N THR A 622 -7.60 22.11 0.26
CA THR A 622 -9.07 22.16 0.24
C THR A 622 -9.62 20.83 0.74
N ALA A 623 -10.91 20.77 1.10
CA ALA A 623 -11.54 19.55 1.59
C ALA A 623 -11.53 18.40 0.57
N ASP A 624 -11.49 18.74 -0.72
CA ASP A 624 -11.52 17.83 -1.87
C ASP A 624 -10.15 17.66 -2.56
N LYS A 625 -9.08 18.21 -1.98
CA LYS A 625 -7.71 17.93 -2.40
C LYS A 625 -7.33 16.50 -2.01
N GLY A 626 -6.51 15.84 -2.80
CA GLY A 626 -6.06 14.46 -2.61
C GLY A 626 -5.51 14.12 -1.21
N VAL A 627 -4.82 13.02 -1.05
CA VAL A 627 -4.46 12.46 0.27
C VAL A 627 -3.39 13.24 1.04
N GLU A 628 -2.66 14.14 0.39
CA GLU A 628 -1.70 15.03 1.04
C GLU A 628 -2.32 16.39 1.35
N GLY A 629 -2.04 16.90 2.54
CA GLY A 629 -2.53 18.18 3.02
C GLY A 629 -2.43 18.25 4.55
N ILE A 630 -2.93 19.31 5.13
CA ILE A 630 -2.83 19.54 6.59
C ILE A 630 -3.40 18.34 7.38
N ARG A 631 -4.56 17.82 6.99
CA ARG A 631 -5.18 16.66 7.65
C ARG A 631 -4.32 15.39 7.53
N HIS A 632 -3.70 15.17 6.40
CA HIS A 632 -2.81 14.02 6.17
C HIS A 632 -1.62 14.05 7.13
N TYR A 633 -0.95 15.19 7.24
CA TYR A 633 0.19 15.35 8.14
C TYR A 633 -0.18 15.31 9.62
N SER A 634 -1.28 15.95 9.98
CA SER A 634 -1.65 16.10 11.40
C SER A 634 -2.45 14.94 11.96
N HIS A 635 -3.39 14.36 11.19
CA HIS A 635 -4.33 13.36 11.68
C HIS A 635 -4.03 11.95 11.19
N LEU A 636 -3.55 11.78 9.96
CA LEU A 636 -3.36 10.45 9.39
C LEU A 636 -2.01 9.85 9.81
N HIS A 637 -0.90 10.52 9.45
CA HIS A 637 0.44 10.02 9.75
C HIS A 637 1.04 10.57 11.04
N GLY A 638 0.49 11.65 11.58
CA GLY A 638 1.04 12.29 12.76
C GLY A 638 2.44 12.87 12.53
N LEU A 639 2.76 13.28 11.31
CA LEU A 639 4.07 13.84 10.98
C LEU A 639 4.25 15.26 11.53
N LEU A 640 3.18 16.06 11.47
CA LEU A 640 3.16 17.47 11.89
C LEU A 640 1.86 17.79 12.67
N PRO A 641 1.69 17.29 13.91
CA PRO A 641 0.44 17.46 14.68
C PRO A 641 0.04 18.92 14.91
N ARG A 642 1.02 19.83 14.98
CA ARG A 642 0.76 21.29 15.18
C ARG A 642 -0.06 21.91 14.05
N LEU A 643 -0.15 21.28 12.90
CA LEU A 643 -1.02 21.70 11.80
C LEU A 643 -2.51 21.36 12.02
N GLY A 644 -2.83 20.48 12.95
CA GLY A 644 -4.19 20.00 13.17
C GLY A 644 -5.26 21.08 13.37
N PRO A 645 -5.01 22.17 14.12
CA PRO A 645 -5.97 23.28 14.30
C PRO A 645 -6.32 24.04 13.00
N TYR A 646 -5.57 23.83 11.93
CA TYR A 646 -5.73 24.53 10.65
C TYR A 646 -6.40 23.68 9.56
N VAL A 647 -6.90 22.51 9.89
CA VAL A 647 -7.56 21.59 8.92
C VAL A 647 -8.76 22.26 8.24
N ASP A 648 -9.56 23.00 8.99
CA ASP A 648 -10.77 23.68 8.48
C ASP A 648 -10.48 25.07 7.91
N ASP A 649 -9.31 25.63 8.19
CA ASP A 649 -8.85 26.92 7.67
C ASP A 649 -7.35 26.86 7.32
N PRO A 650 -6.96 26.17 6.23
CA PRO A 650 -5.57 26.01 5.82
C PRO A 650 -4.83 27.31 5.55
N ARG A 651 -5.55 28.36 5.10
CA ARG A 651 -4.98 29.66 4.76
C ARG A 651 -4.40 30.39 5.97
N SER A 652 -4.92 30.12 7.16
CA SER A 652 -4.41 30.70 8.40
C SER A 652 -3.20 29.95 8.97
N SER A 653 -2.73 28.89 8.33
CA SER A 653 -1.53 28.16 8.77
C SER A 653 -0.32 29.09 8.85
N PRO A 654 0.36 29.16 9.99
CA PRO A 654 1.55 30.00 10.16
C PRO A 654 2.74 29.47 9.35
N PHE A 655 2.75 28.18 9.01
CA PHE A 655 3.80 27.52 8.25
C PHE A 655 3.31 27.07 6.88
N ASP A 656 4.19 27.23 5.88
CA ASP A 656 4.13 26.51 4.61
C ASP A 656 5.57 26.25 4.11
N PHE A 657 5.74 25.33 3.17
CA PHE A 657 7.06 24.90 2.70
C PHE A 657 7.85 26.00 1.95
N ASP A 658 7.21 27.07 1.51
CA ASP A 658 7.86 28.24 0.94
C ASP A 658 8.84 28.91 1.92
N ALA A 659 8.53 28.90 3.23
CA ALA A 659 9.45 29.37 4.27
C ALA A 659 10.76 28.56 4.28
N ALA A 660 10.67 27.24 4.14
CA ALA A 660 11.86 26.38 4.09
C ALA A 660 12.71 26.67 2.82
N VAL A 661 12.07 26.90 1.66
CA VAL A 661 12.81 27.27 0.43
C VAL A 661 13.52 28.60 0.58
N ARG A 662 12.92 29.60 1.22
CA ARG A 662 13.60 30.88 1.48
C ARG A 662 14.88 30.72 2.29
N LEU A 663 14.88 29.86 3.28
CA LEU A 663 16.03 29.56 4.14
C LEU A 663 17.17 28.82 3.42
N THR A 664 16.92 28.26 2.23
CA THR A 664 17.98 27.68 1.40
C THR A 664 18.63 28.67 0.43
N ALA A 665 18.43 29.99 0.62
CA ALA A 665 19.02 31.00 -0.26
C ALA A 665 20.55 30.88 -0.35
N GLY A 666 21.10 31.10 -1.55
CA GLY A 666 22.53 30.94 -1.83
C GLY A 666 23.00 29.54 -2.12
N ARG A 667 22.16 28.55 -2.02
CA ARG A 667 22.46 27.11 -2.31
C ARG A 667 21.65 26.60 -3.50
N PRO A 668 22.22 25.68 -4.33
CA PRO A 668 21.49 25.08 -5.42
C PRO A 668 20.35 24.19 -4.91
N VAL A 669 19.17 24.35 -5.49
CA VAL A 669 17.95 23.59 -5.17
C VAL A 669 17.27 23.18 -6.46
N LEU A 670 16.98 21.90 -6.60
CA LEU A 670 16.13 21.37 -7.65
C LEU A 670 14.79 20.92 -7.03
N LEU A 671 13.69 21.51 -7.49
CA LEU A 671 12.33 21.09 -7.16
C LEU A 671 11.69 20.46 -8.40
N ILE A 672 11.32 19.19 -8.33
CA ILE A 672 10.55 18.50 -9.37
C ILE A 672 9.14 18.26 -8.83
N ALA A 673 8.15 18.91 -9.43
CA ALA A 673 6.73 18.80 -9.09
C ALA A 673 5.95 18.28 -10.31
N PRO A 674 5.64 16.97 -10.39
CA PRO A 674 4.95 16.41 -11.53
C PRO A 674 3.59 17.05 -11.77
N ALA A 675 3.23 17.28 -13.05
CA ALA A 675 2.01 18.00 -13.43
C ALA A 675 0.73 17.27 -13.05
N LEU A 676 0.77 15.95 -12.95
CA LEU A 676 -0.34 15.09 -12.59
C LEU A 676 -0.22 14.52 -11.16
N ASP A 677 0.53 15.19 -10.28
CA ASP A 677 0.64 14.78 -8.88
C ASP A 677 -0.75 14.89 -8.20
N ARG A 678 -1.25 13.77 -7.68
CA ARG A 678 -2.55 13.70 -6.99
C ARG A 678 -2.55 14.41 -5.63
N TYR A 679 -1.39 14.64 -5.05
CA TYR A 679 -1.25 15.24 -3.72
C TYR A 679 -1.12 16.76 -3.79
N VAL A 680 -0.44 17.27 -4.82
CA VAL A 680 -0.13 18.71 -4.96
C VAL A 680 -0.36 19.15 -6.40
N ARG A 681 -1.16 20.20 -6.59
CA ARG A 681 -1.38 20.74 -7.93
C ARG A 681 -0.15 21.52 -8.39
N ALA A 682 0.36 21.21 -9.57
CA ALA A 682 1.52 21.89 -10.16
C ALA A 682 1.32 23.41 -10.28
N ALA A 683 0.08 23.86 -10.51
CA ALA A 683 -0.27 25.28 -10.55
C ALA A 683 -0.07 25.98 -9.18
N ASP A 684 -0.41 25.30 -8.08
CA ASP A 684 -0.19 25.84 -6.72
C ASP A 684 1.31 25.92 -6.42
N VAL A 685 2.08 24.89 -6.81
CA VAL A 685 3.53 24.90 -6.70
C VAL A 685 4.13 26.05 -7.48
N ALA A 686 3.76 26.21 -8.76
CA ALA A 686 4.24 27.29 -9.61
C ALA A 686 3.92 28.68 -9.01
N ALA A 687 2.73 28.87 -8.46
CA ALA A 687 2.34 30.11 -7.79
C ALA A 687 3.16 30.37 -6.51
N ALA A 688 3.39 29.34 -5.69
CA ALA A 688 4.15 29.44 -4.45
C ALA A 688 5.65 29.70 -4.68
N VAL A 689 6.25 29.12 -5.73
CA VAL A 689 7.68 29.31 -6.01
C VAL A 689 8.00 30.52 -6.85
N LYS A 690 7.02 31.09 -7.58
CA LYS A 690 7.23 32.28 -8.41
C LYS A 690 7.89 33.47 -7.65
N PRO A 691 7.43 33.84 -6.44
CA PRO A 691 8.07 34.92 -5.66
C PRO A 691 9.44 34.51 -5.09
N LEU A 692 9.82 33.24 -5.14
CA LEU A 692 11.07 32.69 -4.62
C LEU A 692 12.16 32.56 -5.70
N ALA A 693 11.83 32.91 -6.95
CA ALA A 693 12.75 32.81 -8.09
C ALA A 693 14.09 33.52 -7.80
N ARG A 694 15.17 32.75 -7.91
CA ARG A 694 16.55 33.21 -7.66
C ARG A 694 17.57 32.34 -8.40
N ALA A 695 18.80 32.83 -8.49
CA ALA A 695 19.89 32.00 -8.97
C ALA A 695 20.06 30.76 -8.09
N GLY A 696 20.22 29.61 -8.71
CA GLY A 696 20.36 28.28 -8.03
C GLY A 696 19.04 27.60 -7.63
N LEU A 697 17.88 28.21 -7.80
CA LEU A 697 16.59 27.52 -7.67
C LEU A 697 16.08 27.11 -9.04
N THR A 698 16.06 25.81 -9.28
CA THR A 698 15.48 25.20 -10.48
C THR A 698 14.17 24.53 -10.13
N VAL A 699 13.10 24.81 -10.86
CA VAL A 699 11.78 24.21 -10.67
C VAL A 699 11.33 23.57 -11.98
N GLU A 700 10.99 22.29 -11.94
CA GLU A 700 10.56 21.50 -13.09
C GLU A 700 9.20 20.86 -12.83
N THR A 701 8.33 20.89 -13.83
CA THR A 701 6.97 20.32 -13.77
C THR A 701 6.77 19.32 -14.91
N PRO A 702 7.44 18.16 -14.87
CA PRO A 702 7.27 17.16 -15.94
C PRO A 702 5.84 16.66 -15.98
N LEU A 703 5.36 16.30 -17.18
CA LEU A 703 4.09 15.65 -17.36
C LEU A 703 4.20 14.19 -16.90
N ASP A 704 3.97 13.97 -15.62
CA ASP A 704 4.00 12.66 -14.98
C ASP A 704 3.15 12.67 -13.70
N PHE A 705 2.86 11.46 -13.16
CA PHE A 705 2.27 11.25 -11.85
C PHE A 705 3.30 11.45 -10.73
N ASN A 706 2.85 11.39 -9.48
CA ASN A 706 3.76 11.32 -8.33
C ASN A 706 4.45 9.93 -8.32
N ARG A 707 5.62 9.87 -8.94
CA ARG A 707 6.48 8.68 -9.00
C ARG A 707 7.92 9.07 -9.31
N PHE A 708 8.85 8.20 -9.00
CA PHE A 708 10.29 8.44 -9.17
C PHE A 708 10.88 7.50 -10.23
N ARG A 709 10.50 7.70 -11.50
CA ARG A 709 10.96 6.91 -12.64
C ARG A 709 12.41 7.16 -13.00
N ARG A 710 12.92 6.28 -13.87
CA ARG A 710 14.29 6.35 -14.35
C ARG A 710 14.65 7.72 -14.94
N GLU A 711 13.78 8.29 -15.76
CA GLU A 711 14.00 9.59 -16.38
C GLU A 711 14.18 10.71 -15.34
N THR A 712 13.36 10.67 -14.28
CA THR A 712 13.46 11.63 -13.17
C THR A 712 14.74 11.40 -12.37
N GLN A 713 15.13 10.15 -12.14
CA GLN A 713 16.40 9.83 -11.46
C GLN A 713 17.60 10.34 -12.28
N ASP A 714 17.64 10.05 -13.58
CA ASP A 714 18.71 10.51 -14.46
C ASP A 714 18.79 12.04 -14.54
N ARG A 715 17.62 12.73 -14.45
CA ARG A 715 17.58 14.19 -14.37
C ARG A 715 18.20 14.72 -13.06
N VAL A 716 17.85 14.08 -11.93
CA VAL A 716 18.42 14.44 -10.61
C VAL A 716 19.94 14.18 -10.59
N PHE A 717 20.38 13.05 -11.12
CA PHE A 717 21.81 12.70 -11.14
C PHE A 717 22.63 13.65 -12.02
N ARG A 718 22.13 14.01 -13.19
CA ARG A 718 22.74 15.08 -14.02
C ARG A 718 22.83 16.39 -13.28
N TRP A 719 21.76 16.78 -12.57
CA TRP A 719 21.79 18.02 -11.80
C TRP A 719 22.87 17.99 -10.69
N PHE A 720 23.03 16.86 -9.99
CA PHE A 720 24.14 16.73 -9.04
C PHE A 720 25.50 16.86 -9.74
N ALA A 721 25.68 16.25 -10.90
CA ALA A 721 26.92 16.39 -11.67
C ALA A 721 27.18 17.84 -12.09
N GLU A 722 26.16 18.59 -12.54
CA GLU A 722 26.22 20.00 -12.88
C GLU A 722 26.67 20.85 -11.68
N VAL A 723 26.00 20.75 -10.54
CA VAL A 723 26.26 21.60 -9.36
C VAL A 723 27.58 21.26 -8.64
N THR A 724 28.12 20.07 -8.88
CA THR A 724 29.42 19.63 -8.33
C THR A 724 30.57 19.76 -9.31
N GLY A 725 30.33 20.23 -10.55
CA GLY A 725 31.35 20.35 -11.60
C GLY A 725 31.88 19.01 -12.09
N ARG A 726 31.05 17.96 -12.12
CA ARG A 726 31.40 16.60 -12.52
C ARG A 726 30.81 16.19 -13.87
N SER A 727 30.21 17.12 -14.61
CA SER A 727 29.51 16.87 -15.87
C SER A 727 30.38 16.37 -17.03
N ASP A 728 31.71 16.41 -16.90
CA ASP A 728 32.66 16.11 -17.97
C ASP A 728 33.50 14.84 -17.72
N ARG A 729 33.06 13.89 -16.91
CA ARG A 729 33.82 12.66 -16.66
C ARG A 729 33.07 11.39 -17.05
#